data_dea7318bceb4a18af30927da75f4cce3
#
_entry.id   dea7318bceb4a18af30927da75f4cce3
#
_cell.length_a   1.000
_cell.length_b   1.000
_cell.length_c   1.000
_cell.angle_alpha   90.00
_cell.angle_beta   90.00
_cell.angle_gamma   90.00
#
_symmetry.space_group_name_H-M   'P 1'
#
loop_
_entity.id
_entity.type
_entity.pdbx_description
1 polymer ?
#
loop_
_entity_poly.entity_id
_entity_poly.type
_entity_poly.pdbx_seq_one_letter_code
_entity_poly.pdbx_strand_id
1 'polypeptide(L)'
;MKNIFPTLLLCLSFVAGCTSGKADYVLIEELDYAFVAEDGSYIKDDGTFAVPAEGGSMTFRLLANAPVTLVPRGDMPQWAQVDRLSLDGDGDFTVTMEANNGFRRGVTFDVYLEDSDKKIVLTAKQDGLVPFLECSSPYRTVKGSESSSVNFILKTNLPREEITVSHTYMSGSGKWLSNIDFDGELLVLTTAANPNDVSRKASVELKYKDGWNEYHVINLYLTQSSSSDTFGTPLSFEELRARSSQEQTKYNEDYTITGVIVSDCHSANMDENPCLPEDAAGGMTNLNVSQSTMNNVMQVVDTTVARKTAYIQSEDGRLGFRLVFDKMEYNKLSFGTRLTLSLAGATVIKETDPLRYTISGLGEENMLESITGVAVAPKVKTIAELTDDDIYTYTGLSGVEFPVKEGSYTDIRENHALWSSVNDLTVSLTDTKRYFYMDGYANLLVDSKGNAICTPVNMLCTWRKPEAGIPQGAGTAYGIIVHNELKRYGDPGRYQLRVVDENGFAGLTDASGWTLIAGWDKGSLNPSYGSATMTCERANATISAKHSYKSITAQTSTTCGISSTYKSINIVAPVCNWYNWTDGEVKSFNGLKMDFSTAGISGDQIMVAFRFYAGNPSIPSSFQAYPSHWCVEYSTDGVNYQLAENADLSGKEYVHLRNITFTKISLGSYSIPTTTSTALGASAHAFCLPSDAFGKEKVSVRIRPYDTVMSALPAVFTGEIENSAVTEHSDISDNVSFQDIFIRYR
;
A
#
# COMPACT_ATOMS: atom_id res chain seq x y z
N MET A 1 7.13 14.13 37.80
CA MET A 1 7.77 13.40 38.91
C MET A 1 6.86 13.29 40.16
N LYS A 2 5.59 12.91 40.02
CA LYS A 2 4.69 12.78 41.21
C LYS A 2 3.86 11.50 41.23
N ASN A 3 4.02 10.56 40.30
CA ASN A 3 3.19 9.34 40.25
C ASN A 3 3.97 8.02 40.23
N ILE A 4 5.27 8.03 40.55
CA ILE A 4 6.09 6.81 40.55
C ILE A 4 6.25 6.22 42.00
N PHE A 5 5.96 7.00 43.01
CA PHE A 5 6.15 6.57 44.38
C PHE A 5 5.08 5.64 44.99
N PRO A 6 3.79 5.64 44.54
CA PRO A 6 2.83 4.73 45.19
C PRO A 6 3.00 3.27 44.77
N THR A 7 3.49 2.98 43.58
CA THR A 7 3.61 1.60 43.09
C THR A 7 4.81 0.86 43.67
N LEU A 8 5.88 1.57 43.98
CA LEU A 8 7.06 0.96 44.62
C LEU A 8 6.84 0.69 46.11
N LEU A 9 5.98 1.48 46.75
CA LEU A 9 5.65 1.28 48.17
C LEU A 9 4.67 0.11 48.35
N LEU A 10 3.86 -0.23 47.37
CA LEU A 10 2.98 -1.40 47.39
C LEU A 10 3.75 -2.71 47.24
N CYS A 11 4.84 -2.75 46.50
CA CYS A 11 5.69 -3.94 46.37
C CYS A 11 6.55 -4.19 47.60
N LEU A 12 6.88 -3.16 48.39
CA LEU A 12 7.67 -3.31 49.61
C LEU A 12 6.83 -3.70 50.84
N SER A 13 5.52 -3.46 50.81
CA SER A 13 4.63 -3.87 51.92
C SER A 13 4.24 -5.36 51.88
N PHE A 14 4.50 -6.07 50.80
CA PHE A 14 4.25 -7.52 50.69
C PHE A 14 5.38 -8.39 51.26
N VAL A 15 6.55 -7.82 51.59
CA VAL A 15 7.69 -8.61 52.12
C VAL A 15 7.74 -8.62 53.68
N ALA A 16 6.92 -7.84 54.37
CA ALA A 16 6.96 -7.69 55.82
C ALA A 16 5.79 -8.33 56.61
N GLY A 17 5.01 -9.19 55.98
CA GLY A 17 3.80 -9.76 56.58
C GLY A 17 3.77 -11.29 56.67
N CYS A 18 4.85 -11.96 57.05
CA CYS A 18 4.80 -13.37 57.46
C CYS A 18 4.44 -13.52 58.91
N THR A 19 3.15 -13.50 59.27
CA THR A 19 2.66 -14.14 60.45
C THR A 19 1.31 -14.80 60.19
N SER A 20 1.34 -16.15 60.08
CA SER A 20 0.28 -17.11 60.38
C SER A 20 -1.17 -16.68 60.10
N GLY A 21 -1.54 -16.64 58.89
CA GLY A 21 -2.90 -16.76 58.40
C GLY A 21 -2.83 -17.47 57.06
N LYS A 22 -3.62 -18.49 56.85
CA LYS A 22 -3.79 -19.10 55.52
C LYS A 22 -4.19 -17.99 54.56
N ALA A 23 -3.22 -17.43 53.82
CA ALA A 23 -3.51 -16.67 52.64
C ALA A 23 -3.99 -17.70 51.60
N ASP A 24 -5.23 -17.60 51.20
CA ASP A 24 -5.69 -18.24 49.98
C ASP A 24 -4.92 -17.60 48.83
N TYR A 25 -3.80 -18.21 48.46
CA TYR A 25 -3.12 -17.88 47.20
C TYR A 25 -4.07 -18.31 46.08
N VAL A 26 -4.67 -17.37 45.38
CA VAL A 26 -5.25 -17.63 44.08
C VAL A 26 -4.08 -17.99 43.18
N LEU A 27 -3.88 -19.29 42.95
CA LEU A 27 -2.94 -19.78 41.98
C LEU A 27 -3.41 -19.17 40.65
N ILE A 28 -2.56 -18.36 40.04
CA ILE A 28 -2.80 -17.94 38.63
C ILE A 28 -2.58 -19.20 37.79
N GLU A 29 -3.65 -19.75 37.30
CA GLU A 29 -3.61 -20.92 36.44
C GLU A 29 -2.91 -20.52 35.13
N GLU A 30 -1.80 -21.16 34.81
CA GLU A 30 -1.04 -20.94 33.59
C GLU A 30 -1.16 -22.15 32.66
N LEU A 31 -1.59 -21.92 31.43
CA LEU A 31 -1.58 -22.92 30.35
C LEU A 31 -1.30 -22.18 29.05
N ASP A 32 -0.13 -22.44 28.47
CA ASP A 32 0.30 -21.88 27.20
C ASP A 32 1.16 -22.91 26.42
N TYR A 33 1.50 -22.62 25.17
CA TYR A 33 2.29 -23.51 24.33
C TYR A 33 3.22 -22.78 23.37
N ALA A 34 4.23 -23.50 22.89
CA ALA A 34 5.07 -23.12 21.77
C ALA A 34 5.45 -24.38 20.95
N PHE A 35 5.86 -24.20 19.73
CA PHE A 35 6.50 -25.25 18.93
C PHE A 35 8.00 -25.27 19.18
N VAL A 36 8.60 -26.45 19.15
CA VAL A 36 10.05 -26.61 19.26
C VAL A 36 10.61 -26.82 17.85
N ALA A 37 11.43 -25.88 17.37
CA ALA A 37 12.11 -25.99 16.08
C ALA A 37 13.30 -27.00 16.15
N GLU A 38 13.85 -27.39 14.99
CA GLU A 38 14.98 -28.32 14.90
C GLU A 38 16.24 -27.83 15.66
N ASP A 39 16.44 -26.53 15.75
CA ASP A 39 17.54 -25.91 16.49
C ASP A 39 17.26 -25.79 18.01
N GLY A 40 16.11 -26.28 18.47
CA GLY A 40 15.67 -26.22 19.86
C GLY A 40 15.06 -24.88 20.28
N SER A 41 14.88 -23.93 19.37
CA SER A 41 14.19 -22.67 19.66
C SER A 41 12.68 -22.86 19.78
N TYR A 42 12.02 -21.95 20.52
CA TYR A 42 10.57 -21.97 20.69
C TYR A 42 9.90 -20.99 19.70
N ILE A 43 8.91 -21.49 18.99
CA ILE A 43 8.15 -20.72 17.99
C ILE A 43 6.68 -20.71 18.40
N LYS A 44 6.07 -19.52 18.43
CA LYS A 44 4.60 -19.40 18.47
C LYS A 44 4.07 -19.64 17.05
N ASP A 45 3.03 -20.45 16.96
CA ASP A 45 2.37 -20.76 15.69
C ASP A 45 1.67 -19.51 15.13
N ASP A 46 2.10 -19.08 13.96
CA ASP A 46 1.45 -18.05 13.16
C ASP A 46 0.49 -18.65 12.09
N GLY A 47 0.23 -19.96 12.17
CA GLY A 47 -0.57 -20.71 11.20
C GLY A 47 0.24 -21.41 10.12
N THR A 48 1.57 -21.25 10.08
CA THR A 48 2.43 -21.80 9.04
C THR A 48 3.31 -22.98 9.48
N PHE A 49 3.44 -23.23 10.79
CA PHE A 49 4.27 -24.31 11.29
C PHE A 49 3.63 -25.68 11.03
N ALA A 50 4.25 -26.48 10.18
CA ALA A 50 3.76 -27.79 9.79
C ALA A 50 4.90 -28.75 9.52
N VAL A 51 4.65 -30.05 9.72
CA VAL A 51 5.53 -31.12 9.27
C VAL A 51 5.41 -31.24 7.75
N PRO A 52 6.54 -31.45 7.02
CA PRO A 52 6.49 -31.66 5.56
C PRO A 52 5.61 -32.82 5.13
N ALA A 53 5.19 -32.82 3.87
CA ALA A 53 4.38 -33.91 3.29
C ALA A 53 5.09 -35.28 3.33
N GLU A 54 6.42 -35.31 3.30
CA GLU A 54 7.24 -36.54 3.39
C GLU A 54 7.13 -37.21 4.76
N GLY A 55 6.54 -36.56 5.75
CA GLY A 55 6.44 -37.04 7.12
C GLY A 55 7.50 -36.44 8.03
N GLY A 56 7.37 -36.70 9.30
CA GLY A 56 8.26 -36.17 10.34
C GLY A 56 7.59 -36.04 11.68
N SER A 57 8.16 -35.23 12.54
CA SER A 57 7.65 -35.02 13.91
C SER A 57 7.47 -33.53 14.21
N MET A 58 6.44 -33.22 14.97
CA MET A 58 6.16 -31.89 15.51
C MET A 58 6.16 -31.98 17.02
N THR A 59 6.98 -31.17 17.67
CA THR A 59 7.08 -31.11 19.12
C THR A 59 6.46 -29.84 19.66
N PHE A 60 5.57 -30.00 20.65
CA PHE A 60 4.96 -28.90 21.38
C PHE A 60 5.60 -28.80 22.77
N ARG A 61 6.02 -27.64 23.16
CA ARG A 61 6.34 -27.28 24.52
C ARG A 61 5.10 -26.75 25.21
N LEU A 62 4.63 -27.40 26.24
CA LEU A 62 3.57 -26.88 27.13
C LEU A 62 4.20 -26.18 28.33
N LEU A 63 3.64 -25.04 28.66
CA LEU A 63 3.91 -24.26 29.85
C LEU A 63 2.69 -24.35 30.74
N ALA A 64 2.79 -25.10 31.81
CA ALA A 64 1.65 -25.37 32.70
C ALA A 64 2.12 -25.48 34.14
N ASN A 65 1.41 -24.82 35.06
CA ASN A 65 1.71 -24.86 36.50
C ASN A 65 0.94 -25.93 37.30
N ALA A 66 0.28 -26.85 36.58
CA ALA A 66 -0.39 -28.04 37.09
C ALA A 66 -0.33 -29.17 36.05
N PRO A 67 -0.67 -30.42 36.40
CA PRO A 67 -0.74 -31.49 35.42
C PRO A 67 -1.70 -31.18 34.28
N VAL A 68 -1.35 -31.62 33.06
CA VAL A 68 -2.16 -31.44 31.88
C VAL A 68 -2.49 -32.79 31.23
N THR A 69 -3.69 -32.86 30.67
CA THR A 69 -4.17 -34.03 29.86
C THR A 69 -4.50 -33.59 28.47
N LEU A 70 -3.95 -34.33 27.48
CA LEU A 70 -4.20 -34.14 26.06
C LEU A 70 -5.26 -35.14 25.61
N VAL A 71 -6.36 -34.64 25.08
CA VAL A 71 -7.46 -35.45 24.58
C VAL A 71 -7.57 -35.25 23.08
N PRO A 72 -7.25 -36.26 22.26
CA PRO A 72 -7.43 -36.17 20.80
C PRO A 72 -8.92 -35.94 20.48
N ARG A 73 -9.19 -35.09 19.51
CA ARG A 73 -10.53 -34.90 18.96
C ARG A 73 -10.86 -36.03 18.00
N GLY A 74 -11.58 -37.03 18.45
CA GLY A 74 -11.86 -38.26 17.73
C GLY A 74 -10.77 -39.32 17.89
N ASP A 75 -10.87 -40.40 17.12
CA ASP A 75 -9.86 -41.46 17.14
C ASP A 75 -8.55 -40.99 16.51
N MET A 76 -7.42 -41.38 17.13
CA MET A 76 -6.12 -41.11 16.54
C MET A 76 -6.00 -41.83 15.18
N PRO A 77 -5.69 -41.10 14.10
CA PRO A 77 -5.55 -41.71 12.80
C PRO A 77 -4.30 -42.58 12.74
N GLN A 78 -4.32 -43.64 11.91
CA GLN A 78 -3.19 -44.59 11.81
C GLN A 78 -1.89 -43.94 11.36
N TRP A 79 -1.97 -42.82 10.62
CA TRP A 79 -0.81 -42.10 10.10
C TRP A 79 -0.17 -41.14 11.10
N ALA A 80 -0.69 -41.01 12.33
CA ALA A 80 -0.14 -40.14 13.37
C ALA A 80 -0.01 -40.89 14.71
N GLN A 81 1.08 -40.63 15.41
CA GLN A 81 1.35 -41.18 16.74
C GLN A 81 1.78 -40.04 17.67
N VAL A 82 1.34 -40.09 18.91
CA VAL A 82 1.77 -39.17 19.97
C VAL A 82 2.55 -39.95 21.02
N ASP A 83 3.63 -39.38 21.51
CA ASP A 83 4.51 -40.07 22.48
C ASP A 83 3.90 -40.15 23.89
N ARG A 84 3.03 -39.19 24.25
CA ARG A 84 2.34 -39.18 25.56
C ARG A 84 1.06 -38.30 25.49
N LEU A 85 0.13 -38.63 26.40
CA LEU A 85 -1.16 -37.93 26.54
C LEU A 85 -1.32 -37.16 27.85
N SER A 86 -0.29 -37.15 28.70
CA SER A 86 -0.29 -36.39 29.94
C SER A 86 1.10 -35.92 30.31
N LEU A 87 1.16 -34.79 31.03
CA LEU A 87 2.38 -34.20 31.62
C LEU A 87 2.07 -33.73 33.02
N ASP A 88 3.03 -33.82 33.93
CA ASP A 88 2.89 -33.39 35.34
C ASP A 88 3.08 -31.86 35.52
N GLY A 89 3.12 -31.09 34.48
CA GLY A 89 3.40 -29.67 34.40
C GLY A 89 4.06 -29.31 33.09
N ASP A 90 5.00 -28.35 33.15
CA ASP A 90 5.82 -28.00 31.98
C ASP A 90 6.44 -29.25 31.32
N GLY A 91 6.37 -29.32 30.01
CA GLY A 91 6.99 -30.43 29.31
C GLY A 91 6.73 -30.42 27.80
N ASP A 92 7.40 -31.36 27.12
CA ASP A 92 7.26 -31.52 25.69
C ASP A 92 6.45 -32.78 25.40
N PHE A 93 5.65 -32.72 24.33
CA PHE A 93 5.09 -33.89 23.69
C PHE A 93 5.28 -33.82 22.19
N THR A 94 5.44 -34.99 21.57
CA THR A 94 5.78 -35.06 20.13
C THR A 94 4.75 -35.89 19.40
N VAL A 95 4.28 -35.32 18.29
CA VAL A 95 3.42 -36.02 17.32
C VAL A 95 4.25 -36.38 16.09
N THR A 96 4.34 -37.66 15.78
CA THR A 96 5.02 -38.18 14.60
C THR A 96 3.99 -38.56 13.54
N MET A 97 4.23 -38.16 12.29
CA MET A 97 3.33 -38.33 11.16
C MET A 97 4.01 -39.03 10.00
N GLU A 98 3.31 -39.99 9.39
CA GLU A 98 3.73 -40.67 8.16
C GLU A 98 3.58 -39.74 6.95
N ALA A 99 4.19 -40.12 5.81
CA ALA A 99 4.07 -39.36 4.56
C ALA A 99 2.62 -39.13 4.12
N ASN A 100 2.35 -37.96 3.58
CA ASN A 100 1.04 -37.51 3.13
C ASN A 100 1.02 -37.21 1.63
N ASN A 101 0.25 -37.98 0.86
CA ASN A 101 0.03 -37.76 -0.56
C ASN A 101 -1.34 -37.10 -0.86
N GLY A 102 -2.12 -36.80 0.18
CA GLY A 102 -3.44 -36.16 0.10
C GLY A 102 -3.42 -34.69 0.47
N PHE A 103 -4.58 -34.19 0.86
CA PHE A 103 -4.70 -32.84 1.37
C PHE A 103 -3.93 -32.66 2.68
N ARG A 104 -3.50 -31.40 2.96
CA ARG A 104 -2.94 -31.02 4.26
C ARG A 104 -3.84 -31.52 5.37
N ARG A 105 -3.24 -32.08 6.42
CA ARG A 105 -3.96 -32.76 7.48
C ARG A 105 -3.36 -32.46 8.84
N GLY A 106 -4.10 -32.75 9.90
CA GLY A 106 -3.61 -32.53 11.25
C GLY A 106 -4.37 -33.36 12.29
N VAL A 107 -3.77 -33.48 13.46
CA VAL A 107 -4.39 -34.09 14.64
C VAL A 107 -4.58 -33.00 15.66
N THR A 108 -5.82 -32.83 16.13
CA THR A 108 -6.20 -31.79 17.10
C THR A 108 -6.36 -32.39 18.47
N PHE A 109 -5.78 -31.73 19.45
CA PHE A 109 -5.86 -32.08 20.86
C PHE A 109 -6.58 -30.96 21.62
N ASP A 110 -7.52 -31.35 22.49
CA ASP A 110 -7.97 -30.52 23.59
C ASP A 110 -7.03 -30.75 24.76
N VAL A 111 -6.34 -29.72 25.22
CA VAL A 111 -5.39 -29.77 26.34
C VAL A 111 -6.04 -29.14 27.55
N TYR A 112 -6.24 -29.91 28.60
CA TYR A 112 -6.88 -29.51 29.82
C TYR A 112 -5.85 -29.38 30.95
N LEU A 113 -5.92 -28.29 31.70
CA LEU A 113 -5.22 -28.15 32.95
C LEU A 113 -6.01 -28.84 34.06
N GLU A 114 -5.36 -29.67 34.90
CA GLU A 114 -6.04 -30.39 36.00
C GLU A 114 -6.61 -29.41 37.03
N ASP A 115 -7.80 -29.71 37.53
CA ASP A 115 -8.56 -28.92 38.51
C ASP A 115 -8.85 -27.46 38.04
N SER A 116 -8.92 -27.23 36.72
CA SER A 116 -9.14 -25.93 36.12
C SER A 116 -10.14 -26.00 34.98
N ASP A 117 -10.83 -24.89 34.73
CA ASP A 117 -11.66 -24.71 33.52
C ASP A 117 -10.81 -24.28 32.29
N LYS A 118 -9.49 -24.07 32.46
CA LYS A 118 -8.62 -23.68 31.35
C LYS A 118 -8.40 -24.82 30.38
N LYS A 119 -8.53 -24.46 29.12
CA LYS A 119 -8.34 -25.35 28.00
C LYS A 119 -7.72 -24.61 26.84
N ILE A 120 -6.79 -25.25 26.16
CA ILE A 120 -6.28 -24.80 24.85
C ILE A 120 -6.52 -25.88 23.80
N VAL A 121 -6.50 -25.49 22.53
CA VAL A 121 -6.66 -26.38 21.39
C VAL A 121 -5.40 -26.33 20.56
N LEU A 122 -4.74 -27.47 20.40
CA LEU A 122 -3.53 -27.61 19.60
C LEU A 122 -3.77 -28.50 18.39
N THR A 123 -3.27 -28.12 17.24
CA THR A 123 -3.31 -28.95 16.03
C THR A 123 -1.88 -29.23 15.55
N ALA A 124 -1.49 -30.50 15.58
CA ALA A 124 -0.26 -30.95 14.92
C ALA A 124 -0.55 -31.02 13.43
N LYS A 125 0.10 -30.14 12.66
CA LYS A 125 -0.16 -29.89 11.23
C LYS A 125 0.82 -30.65 10.36
N GLN A 126 0.37 -31.17 9.24
CA GLN A 126 1.20 -31.73 8.18
C GLN A 126 0.81 -31.16 6.82
N ASP A 127 1.83 -30.80 6.04
CA ASP A 127 1.67 -30.35 4.66
C ASP A 127 1.03 -31.42 3.75
N GLY A 128 0.51 -30.96 2.65
CA GLY A 128 -0.12 -31.75 1.62
C GLY A 128 -0.71 -30.84 0.53
N LEU A 129 -1.61 -31.38 -0.27
CA LEU A 129 -2.34 -30.58 -1.23
C LEU A 129 -3.12 -29.47 -0.51
N VAL A 130 -2.94 -28.23 -0.94
CA VAL A 130 -3.68 -27.09 -0.39
C VAL A 130 -5.11 -27.11 -0.96
N PRO A 131 -6.16 -27.16 -0.11
CA PRO A 131 -7.54 -27.08 -0.55
C PRO A 131 -7.80 -25.68 -1.16
N PHE A 132 -8.55 -25.65 -2.24
CA PHE A 132 -9.09 -24.40 -2.77
C PHE A 132 -10.52 -24.55 -3.24
N LEU A 133 -11.29 -23.47 -3.14
CA LEU A 133 -12.69 -23.36 -3.54
C LEU A 133 -12.93 -21.94 -4.06
N GLU A 134 -13.23 -21.81 -5.35
CA GLU A 134 -13.33 -20.52 -6.04
C GLU A 134 -14.55 -20.46 -6.95
N CYS A 135 -15.11 -19.27 -7.13
CA CYS A 135 -16.09 -18.95 -8.15
C CYS A 135 -15.77 -17.59 -8.77
N SER A 136 -15.47 -17.55 -10.05
CA SER A 136 -15.08 -16.31 -10.75
C SER A 136 -16.22 -15.31 -10.90
N SER A 137 -17.48 -15.78 -10.86
CA SER A 137 -18.67 -14.94 -11.04
C SER A 137 -19.71 -15.27 -9.94
N PRO A 138 -19.48 -14.80 -8.71
CA PRO A 138 -20.31 -15.16 -7.58
C PRO A 138 -21.67 -14.47 -7.54
N TYR A 139 -21.92 -13.47 -8.37
CA TYR A 139 -23.19 -12.74 -8.43
C TYR A 139 -23.94 -13.07 -9.71
N ARG A 140 -25.18 -13.50 -9.58
CA ARG A 140 -26.06 -13.86 -10.69
C ARG A 140 -27.42 -13.20 -10.55
N THR A 141 -28.00 -12.86 -11.70
CA THR A 141 -29.38 -12.41 -11.79
C THR A 141 -30.21 -13.41 -12.59
N VAL A 142 -31.48 -13.50 -12.26
CA VAL A 142 -32.48 -14.28 -13.01
C VAL A 142 -33.78 -13.52 -13.10
N LYS A 143 -34.57 -13.85 -14.13
CA LYS A 143 -35.91 -13.31 -14.29
C LYS A 143 -36.83 -13.76 -13.19
N GLY A 144 -37.78 -12.90 -12.80
CA GLY A 144 -38.78 -13.16 -11.80
C GLY A 144 -40.03 -13.77 -12.38
N SER A 145 -40.37 -13.47 -13.63
CA SER A 145 -41.60 -13.90 -14.27
C SER A 145 -41.73 -15.42 -14.44
N GLU A 146 -40.63 -16.16 -14.37
CA GLU A 146 -40.58 -17.60 -14.59
C GLU A 146 -39.67 -18.34 -13.61
N SER A 147 -39.81 -19.65 -13.53
CA SER A 147 -38.86 -20.53 -12.84
C SER A 147 -37.61 -20.68 -13.72
N SER A 148 -36.45 -20.55 -13.11
CA SER A 148 -35.18 -20.59 -13.83
C SER A 148 -34.18 -21.55 -13.19
N SER A 149 -33.33 -22.18 -14.00
CA SER A 149 -32.13 -22.87 -13.53
C SER A 149 -30.94 -21.93 -13.62
N VAL A 150 -30.15 -21.90 -12.56
CA VAL A 150 -28.97 -21.02 -12.42
C VAL A 150 -27.75 -21.85 -12.12
N ASN A 151 -26.65 -21.58 -12.82
CA ASN A 151 -25.42 -22.32 -12.68
C ASN A 151 -24.30 -21.39 -12.23
N PHE A 152 -23.55 -21.80 -11.20
CA PHE A 152 -22.29 -21.20 -10.80
C PHE A 152 -21.16 -22.14 -11.18
N ILE A 153 -20.15 -21.62 -11.90
CA ILE A 153 -18.97 -22.39 -12.27
C ILE A 153 -17.98 -22.33 -11.11
N LEU A 154 -17.65 -23.47 -10.56
CA LEU A 154 -16.74 -23.62 -9.44
C LEU A 154 -15.40 -24.18 -9.91
N LYS A 155 -14.33 -23.63 -9.39
CA LYS A 155 -13.00 -24.23 -9.46
C LYS A 155 -12.63 -24.73 -8.08
N THR A 156 -12.32 -26.02 -7.97
CA THR A 156 -11.89 -26.61 -6.71
C THR A 156 -11.19 -27.94 -6.95
N ASN A 157 -10.27 -28.29 -6.06
CA ASN A 157 -9.66 -29.62 -5.98
C ASN A 157 -10.35 -30.52 -4.93
N LEU A 158 -11.41 -30.02 -4.28
CA LEU A 158 -12.13 -30.72 -3.21
C LEU A 158 -13.13 -31.74 -3.75
N PRO A 159 -13.31 -32.90 -3.09
CA PRO A 159 -14.44 -33.76 -3.31
C PRO A 159 -15.77 -33.04 -3.01
N ARG A 160 -16.73 -33.16 -3.90
CA ARG A 160 -18.00 -32.41 -3.78
C ARG A 160 -18.78 -32.77 -2.52
N GLU A 161 -18.71 -34.03 -2.13
CA GLU A 161 -19.36 -34.60 -0.94
C GLU A 161 -18.83 -34.03 0.38
N GLU A 162 -17.64 -33.44 0.37
CA GLU A 162 -17.02 -32.81 1.54
C GLU A 162 -17.37 -31.31 1.66
N ILE A 163 -17.97 -30.75 0.62
CA ILE A 163 -18.38 -29.34 0.62
C ILE A 163 -19.78 -29.22 1.23
N THR A 164 -19.86 -28.55 2.35
CA THR A 164 -21.14 -28.20 2.98
C THR A 164 -21.81 -27.05 2.22
N VAL A 165 -23.04 -27.20 1.82
CA VAL A 165 -23.85 -26.20 1.13
C VAL A 165 -24.97 -25.72 2.05
N SER A 166 -25.05 -24.42 2.27
CA SER A 166 -26.16 -23.78 2.99
C SER A 166 -26.68 -22.57 2.24
N HIS A 167 -27.88 -22.10 2.51
CA HIS A 167 -28.40 -20.91 1.87
C HIS A 167 -29.24 -20.07 2.84
N THR A 168 -29.25 -18.76 2.56
CA THR A 168 -30.00 -17.77 3.33
C THR A 168 -30.77 -16.84 2.40
N TYR A 169 -32.04 -16.61 2.70
CA TYR A 169 -32.84 -15.61 1.99
C TYR A 169 -32.55 -14.23 2.59
N MET A 170 -31.94 -13.37 1.82
CA MET A 170 -31.51 -12.02 2.27
C MET A 170 -32.68 -11.03 2.17
N SER A 171 -33.53 -11.20 1.17
CA SER A 171 -34.75 -10.40 1.00
C SER A 171 -35.84 -11.20 0.34
N GLY A 172 -37.07 -10.73 0.48
CA GLY A 172 -38.28 -11.42 -0.03
C GLY A 172 -38.81 -12.48 0.93
N SER A 173 -40.09 -12.88 0.76
CA SER A 173 -40.73 -13.88 1.56
C SER A 173 -40.75 -15.25 0.88
N GLY A 174 -40.71 -16.30 1.69
CA GLY A 174 -40.89 -17.68 1.22
C GLY A 174 -39.59 -18.38 0.77
N LYS A 175 -39.72 -19.69 0.65
CA LYS A 175 -38.65 -20.56 0.12
C LYS A 175 -38.80 -20.62 -1.40
N TRP A 176 -37.87 -20.01 -2.11
CA TRP A 176 -37.94 -19.91 -3.56
C TRP A 176 -36.75 -20.54 -4.30
N LEU A 177 -35.76 -21.04 -3.56
CA LEU A 177 -34.68 -21.88 -4.07
C LEU A 177 -34.98 -23.35 -3.84
N SER A 178 -34.68 -24.16 -4.82
CA SER A 178 -34.79 -25.62 -4.76
C SER A 178 -33.67 -26.26 -5.58
N ASN A 179 -33.50 -27.59 -5.42
CA ASN A 179 -32.53 -28.39 -6.17
C ASN A 179 -31.11 -27.75 -6.19
N ILE A 180 -30.62 -27.40 -4.98
CA ILE A 180 -29.25 -26.92 -4.83
C ILE A 180 -28.34 -28.14 -4.84
N ASP A 181 -27.65 -28.41 -5.95
CA ASP A 181 -26.85 -29.62 -6.13
C ASP A 181 -25.65 -29.38 -7.06
N PHE A 182 -24.70 -30.29 -7.00
CA PHE A 182 -23.54 -30.26 -7.88
C PHE A 182 -23.76 -31.07 -9.16
N ASP A 183 -23.42 -30.49 -10.29
CA ASP A 183 -23.33 -31.15 -11.60
C ASP A 183 -21.92 -30.89 -12.19
N GLY A 184 -21.03 -31.82 -11.94
CA GLY A 184 -19.61 -31.66 -12.32
C GLY A 184 -18.96 -30.45 -11.64
N GLU A 185 -18.53 -29.49 -12.44
CA GLU A 185 -17.94 -28.22 -11.94
C GLU A 185 -19.00 -27.16 -11.65
N LEU A 186 -20.27 -27.46 -11.85
CA LEU A 186 -21.36 -26.52 -11.65
C LEU A 186 -22.04 -26.75 -10.29
N LEU A 187 -22.36 -25.65 -9.61
CA LEU A 187 -23.43 -25.65 -8.62
C LEU A 187 -24.71 -25.17 -9.33
N VAL A 188 -25.72 -26.01 -9.34
CA VAL A 188 -26.99 -25.77 -10.02
C VAL A 188 -28.07 -25.48 -8.98
N LEU A 189 -28.83 -24.40 -9.21
CA LEU A 189 -29.98 -24.05 -8.37
C LEU A 189 -31.20 -23.85 -9.25
N THR A 190 -32.36 -24.14 -8.71
CA THR A 190 -33.63 -23.82 -9.37
C THR A 190 -34.39 -22.77 -8.57
N THR A 191 -34.88 -21.74 -9.25
CA THR A 191 -35.72 -20.70 -8.64
C THR A 191 -37.16 -20.89 -9.00
N ALA A 192 -38.08 -20.67 -8.05
CA ALA A 192 -39.50 -20.50 -8.38
C ALA A 192 -39.76 -19.09 -8.90
N ALA A 193 -40.80 -18.90 -9.73
CA ALA A 193 -41.20 -17.55 -10.16
C ALA A 193 -41.44 -16.62 -8.96
N ASN A 194 -41.08 -15.35 -9.11
CA ASN A 194 -41.30 -14.32 -8.09
C ASN A 194 -42.72 -13.73 -8.26
N PRO A 195 -43.62 -13.92 -7.31
CA PRO A 195 -44.97 -13.37 -7.44
C PRO A 195 -45.06 -11.88 -7.10
N ASN A 196 -43.97 -11.29 -6.60
CA ASN A 196 -43.95 -9.91 -6.10
C ASN A 196 -43.46 -8.94 -7.16
N ASP A 197 -43.82 -7.68 -7.02
CA ASP A 197 -43.39 -6.56 -7.86
C ASP A 197 -42.01 -6.00 -7.47
N VAL A 198 -41.35 -6.63 -6.49
CA VAL A 198 -39.99 -6.27 -6.03
C VAL A 198 -39.03 -7.44 -6.23
N SER A 199 -37.77 -7.12 -6.49
CA SER A 199 -36.71 -8.12 -6.57
C SER A 199 -36.45 -8.80 -5.22
N ARG A 200 -35.87 -9.99 -5.26
CA ARG A 200 -35.51 -10.76 -4.06
C ARG A 200 -34.12 -11.36 -4.19
N LYS A 201 -33.46 -11.57 -3.06
CA LYS A 201 -32.04 -12.00 -3.02
C LYS A 201 -31.82 -13.15 -2.05
N ALA A 202 -30.95 -14.07 -2.43
CA ALA A 202 -30.48 -15.16 -1.57
C ALA A 202 -28.95 -15.28 -1.70
N SER A 203 -28.33 -15.75 -0.64
CA SER A 203 -26.94 -16.21 -0.65
C SER A 203 -26.86 -17.72 -0.48
N VAL A 204 -25.88 -18.33 -1.13
CA VAL A 204 -25.53 -19.74 -0.95
C VAL A 204 -24.10 -19.81 -0.47
N GLU A 205 -23.88 -20.32 0.72
CA GLU A 205 -22.57 -20.54 1.29
C GLU A 205 -22.08 -21.94 0.96
N LEU A 206 -20.89 -22.02 0.37
CA LEU A 206 -20.13 -23.27 0.22
C LEU A 206 -18.98 -23.24 1.20
N LYS A 207 -18.84 -24.29 2.00
CA LYS A 207 -17.88 -24.35 3.10
C LYS A 207 -17.21 -25.70 3.17
N TYR A 208 -15.89 -25.67 3.29
CA TYR A 208 -15.07 -26.83 3.55
C TYR A 208 -14.17 -26.55 4.74
N LYS A 209 -14.01 -27.53 5.63
CA LYS A 209 -13.09 -27.48 6.75
C LYS A 209 -11.95 -28.44 6.51
N ASP A 210 -10.72 -27.93 6.39
CA ASP A 210 -9.57 -28.76 6.12
C ASP A 210 -8.98 -29.44 7.37
N GLY A 211 -7.95 -30.24 7.15
CA GLY A 211 -7.29 -30.96 8.23
C GLY A 211 -6.49 -30.09 9.20
N TRP A 212 -6.28 -28.81 8.91
CA TRP A 212 -5.71 -27.81 9.83
C TRP A 212 -6.76 -27.06 10.63
N ASN A 213 -8.02 -27.45 10.50
CA ASN A 213 -9.20 -26.77 11.05
C ASN A 213 -9.48 -25.39 10.46
N GLU A 214 -8.88 -25.06 9.32
CA GLU A 214 -9.17 -23.85 8.59
C GLU A 214 -10.44 -24.03 7.72
N TYR A 215 -11.19 -22.93 7.58
CA TYR A 215 -12.39 -22.92 6.76
C TYR A 215 -12.12 -22.25 5.43
N HIS A 216 -12.43 -22.96 4.36
CA HIS A 216 -12.50 -22.45 2.99
C HIS A 216 -13.97 -22.16 2.68
N VAL A 217 -14.30 -20.87 2.53
CA VAL A 217 -15.69 -20.44 2.39
C VAL A 217 -15.83 -19.52 1.20
N ILE A 218 -16.82 -19.79 0.35
CA ILE A 218 -17.28 -18.84 -0.67
C ILE A 218 -18.77 -18.60 -0.52
N ASN A 219 -19.20 -17.36 -0.79
CA ASN A 219 -20.61 -16.99 -0.85
C ASN A 219 -20.98 -16.67 -2.29
N LEU A 220 -22.07 -17.26 -2.74
CA LEU A 220 -22.67 -17.05 -4.05
C LEU A 220 -23.98 -16.30 -3.85
N TYR A 221 -24.24 -15.31 -4.68
CA TYR A 221 -25.39 -14.43 -4.53
C TYR A 221 -26.28 -14.52 -5.76
N LEU A 222 -27.56 -14.73 -5.52
CA LEU A 222 -28.57 -14.79 -6.55
C LEU A 222 -29.62 -13.73 -6.30
N THR A 223 -29.78 -12.83 -7.27
CA THR A 223 -30.86 -11.83 -7.27
C THR A 223 -31.87 -12.21 -8.33
N GLN A 224 -33.14 -12.38 -7.92
CA GLN A 224 -34.24 -12.58 -8.85
C GLN A 224 -35.04 -11.30 -8.99
N SER A 225 -35.30 -10.88 -10.23
CA SER A 225 -36.06 -9.68 -10.54
C SER A 225 -37.49 -9.74 -10.00
N SER A 226 -38.23 -8.65 -10.13
CA SER A 226 -39.67 -8.60 -9.87
C SER A 226 -40.44 -9.52 -10.81
N SER A 227 -41.73 -9.69 -10.55
CA SER A 227 -42.63 -10.41 -11.45
C SER A 227 -42.73 -9.85 -12.87
N SER A 228 -42.33 -8.57 -13.04
CA SER A 228 -42.26 -7.88 -14.34
C SER A 228 -40.83 -7.82 -14.92
N ASP A 229 -39.91 -8.65 -14.40
CA ASP A 229 -38.49 -8.75 -14.84
C ASP A 229 -37.68 -7.46 -14.72
N THR A 230 -37.94 -6.66 -13.69
CA THR A 230 -37.20 -5.42 -13.42
C THR A 230 -36.27 -5.53 -12.21
N PHE A 231 -35.07 -4.94 -12.30
CA PHE A 231 -34.08 -4.82 -11.23
C PHE A 231 -33.92 -3.39 -10.71
N GLY A 232 -34.79 -2.49 -11.07
CA GLY A 232 -34.70 -1.07 -10.83
C GLY A 232 -34.55 -0.29 -12.13
N THR A 233 -34.31 1.02 -12.02
CA THR A 233 -34.18 1.90 -13.18
C THR A 233 -32.71 2.05 -13.56
N PRO A 234 -32.28 1.59 -14.74
CA PRO A 234 -30.91 1.77 -15.17
C PRO A 234 -30.58 3.24 -15.46
N LEU A 235 -29.41 3.67 -15.02
CA LEU A 235 -28.84 4.99 -15.33
C LEU A 235 -27.54 4.79 -16.13
N SER A 236 -27.31 5.67 -17.08
CA SER A 236 -25.97 5.83 -17.65
C SER A 236 -25.04 6.53 -16.64
N PHE A 237 -23.73 6.47 -16.87
CA PHE A 237 -22.75 7.18 -16.03
C PHE A 237 -22.96 8.71 -16.10
N GLU A 238 -23.33 9.23 -17.26
CA GLU A 238 -23.66 10.63 -17.47
C GLU A 238 -24.90 11.05 -16.65
N GLU A 239 -25.95 10.23 -16.71
CA GLU A 239 -27.19 10.51 -15.94
C GLU A 239 -26.94 10.46 -14.44
N LEU A 240 -26.13 9.49 -13.97
CA LEU A 240 -25.78 9.42 -12.55
C LEU A 240 -24.97 10.64 -12.12
N ARG A 241 -23.94 11.04 -12.88
CA ARG A 241 -23.16 12.25 -12.61
C ARG A 241 -24.04 13.51 -12.60
N ALA A 242 -24.94 13.64 -13.57
CA ALA A 242 -25.86 14.78 -13.65
C ALA A 242 -26.83 14.85 -12.46
N ARG A 243 -27.33 13.71 -11.99
CA ARG A 243 -28.19 13.62 -10.80
C ARG A 243 -27.43 13.91 -9.51
N SER A 244 -26.14 13.60 -9.47
CA SER A 244 -25.24 13.82 -8.32
C SER A 244 -24.62 15.20 -8.39
N SER A 245 -25.45 16.25 -8.45
CA SER A 245 -24.99 17.63 -8.60
C SER A 245 -24.45 18.25 -7.31
N GLN A 246 -24.83 17.70 -6.15
CA GLN A 246 -24.38 18.13 -4.83
C GLN A 246 -23.11 17.38 -4.43
N GLU A 247 -22.38 17.92 -3.46
CA GLU A 247 -21.18 17.30 -2.90
C GLU A 247 -21.42 15.84 -2.46
N GLN A 248 -22.57 15.59 -1.84
CA GLN A 248 -23.03 14.25 -1.49
C GLN A 248 -24.49 14.07 -1.90
N THR A 249 -24.78 12.96 -2.58
CA THR A 249 -26.13 12.60 -2.99
C THR A 249 -26.42 11.16 -2.57
N LYS A 250 -27.34 10.98 -1.63
CA LYS A 250 -27.78 9.65 -1.18
C LYS A 250 -28.94 9.17 -2.06
N TYR A 251 -28.83 7.94 -2.51
CA TYR A 251 -29.85 7.27 -3.32
C TYR A 251 -30.65 6.30 -2.45
N ASN A 252 -31.96 6.51 -2.36
CA ASN A 252 -32.89 5.59 -1.70
C ASN A 252 -33.73 4.81 -2.74
N GLU A 253 -33.76 5.30 -3.96
CA GLU A 253 -34.46 4.71 -5.08
C GLU A 253 -33.66 3.54 -5.66
N ASP A 254 -34.35 2.60 -6.27
CA ASP A 254 -33.75 1.45 -6.93
C ASP A 254 -33.22 1.83 -8.33
N TYR A 255 -32.14 2.62 -8.36
CA TYR A 255 -31.37 2.87 -9.57
C TYR A 255 -30.24 1.86 -9.71
N THR A 256 -29.89 1.57 -10.96
CA THR A 256 -28.76 0.68 -11.27
C THR A 256 -27.82 1.30 -12.27
N ILE A 257 -26.53 0.93 -12.17
CA ILE A 257 -25.52 1.22 -13.19
C ILE A 257 -24.86 -0.09 -13.62
N THR A 258 -24.42 -0.12 -14.88
CA THR A 258 -23.61 -1.22 -15.40
C THR A 258 -22.32 -0.67 -15.99
N GLY A 259 -21.20 -1.27 -15.65
CA GLY A 259 -19.88 -0.86 -16.15
C GLY A 259 -18.84 -1.97 -16.02
N VAL A 260 -17.61 -1.67 -16.32
CA VAL A 260 -16.50 -2.62 -16.29
C VAL A 260 -15.49 -2.21 -15.22
N ILE A 261 -15.14 -3.15 -14.35
CA ILE A 261 -14.10 -2.96 -13.31
C ILE A 261 -12.73 -2.93 -13.97
N VAL A 262 -11.96 -1.89 -13.64
CA VAL A 262 -10.62 -1.63 -14.19
C VAL A 262 -9.52 -1.72 -13.13
N SER A 263 -9.88 -2.06 -11.91
CA SER A 263 -8.97 -2.41 -10.81
C SER A 263 -9.02 -3.91 -10.53
N ASP A 264 -8.13 -4.40 -9.67
CA ASP A 264 -8.10 -5.80 -9.26
C ASP A 264 -7.96 -5.90 -7.74
N CYS A 265 -8.91 -6.57 -7.08
CA CYS A 265 -8.89 -6.74 -5.61
C CYS A 265 -7.68 -7.54 -5.10
N HIS A 266 -7.01 -8.30 -5.96
CA HIS A 266 -5.78 -9.03 -5.64
C HIS A 266 -4.52 -8.18 -5.85
N SER A 267 -4.63 -7.01 -6.50
CA SER A 267 -3.51 -6.10 -6.66
C SER A 267 -3.29 -5.27 -5.41
N ALA A 268 -2.05 -5.19 -4.96
CA ALA A 268 -1.68 -4.26 -3.89
C ALA A 268 -1.73 -2.78 -4.36
N ASN A 269 -1.79 -2.52 -5.66
CA ASN A 269 -1.79 -1.16 -6.22
C ASN A 269 -3.20 -0.61 -6.46
N MET A 270 -4.11 -0.84 -5.54
CA MET A 270 -5.54 -0.51 -5.70
C MET A 270 -5.90 0.94 -5.41
N ASP A 271 -5.36 1.52 -4.36
CA ASP A 271 -5.69 2.87 -3.91
C ASP A 271 -4.44 3.58 -3.40
N GLU A 272 -4.61 4.60 -2.58
CA GLU A 272 -3.51 5.34 -1.96
C GLU A 272 -2.51 4.39 -1.31
N ASN A 273 -1.24 4.78 -1.35
CA ASN A 273 -0.28 4.15 -0.49
C ASN A 273 -0.77 4.28 0.96
N PRO A 274 -0.65 3.24 1.77
CA PRO A 274 -1.00 3.34 3.17
C PRO A 274 -0.12 4.41 3.81
N CYS A 275 -0.68 5.60 3.95
CA CYS A 275 -0.07 6.73 4.62
C CYS A 275 -0.48 6.73 6.07
N LEU A 276 0.39 7.25 6.93
CA LEU A 276 -0.02 7.58 8.28
C LEU A 276 -1.02 8.74 8.21
N PRO A 277 -2.17 8.66 8.90
CA PRO A 277 -3.08 9.78 8.99
C PRO A 277 -2.39 11.04 9.50
N GLU A 278 -2.87 12.20 9.08
CA GLU A 278 -2.30 13.50 9.49
C GLU A 278 -2.29 13.70 11.01
N ASP A 279 -3.29 13.19 11.70
CA ASP A 279 -3.41 13.20 13.16
C ASP A 279 -2.43 12.26 13.87
N ALA A 280 -1.99 11.19 13.22
CA ALA A 280 -0.95 10.33 13.75
C ALA A 280 0.46 10.95 13.64
N ALA A 281 0.64 11.96 12.81
CA ALA A 281 1.90 12.64 12.63
C ALA A 281 2.41 13.32 13.90
N GLY A 282 1.51 13.78 14.76
CA GLY A 282 1.89 14.40 16.04
C GLY A 282 2.69 13.49 16.98
N GLY A 283 2.62 12.17 16.82
CA GLY A 283 3.35 11.20 17.62
C GLY A 283 4.67 10.70 17.02
N MET A 284 4.96 11.01 15.75
CA MET A 284 5.97 10.28 14.99
C MET A 284 7.35 10.94 14.91
N THR A 285 7.47 12.15 15.32
CA THR A 285 8.67 12.95 15.10
C THR A 285 9.68 12.91 16.25
N ASN A 286 9.26 12.46 17.44
CA ASN A 286 10.13 12.23 18.58
C ASN A 286 9.85 10.84 19.15
N LEU A 287 10.31 9.85 18.42
CA LEU A 287 10.01 8.49 18.74
C LEU A 287 10.86 7.94 19.89
N ASN A 288 10.69 8.52 21.07
CA ASN A 288 10.76 7.76 22.30
C ASN A 288 9.42 7.04 22.47
N VAL A 289 9.13 6.12 21.57
CA VAL A 289 7.83 5.49 21.51
C VAL A 289 7.80 4.37 22.53
N SER A 290 6.86 4.43 23.47
CA SER A 290 6.52 3.28 24.26
C SER A 290 5.93 2.19 23.38
N GLN A 291 6.00 0.94 23.76
CA GLN A 291 5.39 -0.16 23.00
C GLN A 291 3.89 0.09 22.71
N SER A 292 3.20 0.74 23.61
CA SER A 292 1.81 1.18 23.43
C SER A 292 1.67 2.18 22.29
N THR A 293 2.58 3.12 22.18
CA THR A 293 2.58 4.12 21.10
C THR A 293 2.95 3.46 19.77
N MET A 294 3.88 2.50 19.76
CA MET A 294 4.20 1.73 18.56
C MET A 294 3.02 0.89 18.06
N ASN A 295 2.32 0.24 18.97
CA ASN A 295 1.11 -0.48 18.61
C ASN A 295 0.08 0.46 17.98
N ASN A 296 -0.06 1.68 18.50
CA ASN A 296 -0.94 2.68 17.94
C ASN A 296 -0.43 3.21 16.59
N VAL A 297 0.85 3.48 16.46
CA VAL A 297 1.46 3.92 15.20
C VAL A 297 1.40 2.82 14.14
N MET A 298 1.63 1.57 14.52
CA MET A 298 1.53 0.43 13.61
C MET A 298 0.07 0.11 13.22
N GLN A 299 -0.89 0.43 14.07
CA GLN A 299 -2.32 0.34 13.73
C GLN A 299 -2.77 1.41 12.73
N VAL A 300 -1.96 2.42 12.51
CA VAL A 300 -2.28 3.57 11.68
C VAL A 300 -1.94 3.32 10.19
N VAL A 301 -1.07 2.37 9.87
CA VAL A 301 -0.89 1.91 8.50
C VAL A 301 -2.08 1.04 8.13
N ASP A 302 -3.17 1.68 7.76
CA ASP A 302 -4.41 1.00 7.43
C ASP A 302 -4.56 0.83 5.92
N THR A 303 -4.39 -0.40 5.44
CA THR A 303 -4.67 -0.77 4.05
C THR A 303 -6.14 -1.06 3.78
N THR A 304 -6.99 -0.91 4.78
CA THR A 304 -8.43 -1.21 4.66
C THR A 304 -9.07 -0.39 3.56
N VAL A 305 -8.68 0.87 3.41
CA VAL A 305 -9.22 1.76 2.37
C VAL A 305 -8.90 1.22 0.98
N ALA A 306 -7.64 0.84 0.73
CA ALA A 306 -7.24 0.26 -0.55
C ALA A 306 -8.03 -1.02 -0.87
N ARG A 307 -8.18 -1.92 0.11
CA ARG A 307 -8.93 -3.16 -0.06
C ARG A 307 -10.42 -2.97 -0.23
N LYS A 308 -10.99 -1.89 0.30
CA LYS A 308 -12.40 -1.51 0.11
C LYS A 308 -12.66 -0.82 -1.23
N THR A 309 -11.62 -0.45 -1.97
CA THR A 309 -11.74 0.38 -3.18
C THR A 309 -11.71 -0.48 -4.44
N ALA A 310 -12.58 -0.16 -5.37
CA ALA A 310 -12.52 -0.59 -6.76
C ALA A 310 -12.80 0.59 -7.69
N TYR A 311 -12.43 0.45 -8.96
CA TYR A 311 -12.70 1.44 -9.99
C TYR A 311 -13.53 0.81 -11.08
N ILE A 312 -14.65 1.47 -11.41
CA ILE A 312 -15.57 1.07 -12.47
C ILE A 312 -15.63 2.14 -13.54
N GLN A 313 -15.55 1.74 -14.79
CA GLN A 313 -15.78 2.63 -15.93
C GLN A 313 -17.03 2.26 -16.72
N SER A 314 -17.59 3.23 -17.44
CA SER A 314 -18.63 2.97 -18.43
C SER A 314 -18.13 1.98 -19.49
N GLU A 315 -19.03 1.20 -20.11
CA GLU A 315 -18.65 0.20 -21.10
C GLU A 315 -17.89 0.78 -22.31
N ASP A 316 -18.12 2.05 -22.64
CA ASP A 316 -17.36 2.81 -23.66
C ASP A 316 -16.07 3.43 -23.14
N GLY A 317 -15.77 3.25 -21.84
CA GLY A 317 -14.56 3.73 -21.18
C GLY A 317 -14.47 5.25 -21.05
N ARG A 318 -15.52 6.04 -21.22
CA ARG A 318 -15.47 7.50 -21.20
C ARG A 318 -15.50 8.11 -19.81
N LEU A 319 -16.19 7.48 -18.89
CA LEU A 319 -16.43 7.99 -17.53
C LEU A 319 -16.13 6.92 -16.51
N GLY A 320 -15.63 7.31 -15.35
CA GLY A 320 -15.32 6.40 -14.25
C GLY A 320 -15.92 6.84 -12.93
N PHE A 321 -16.06 5.89 -12.02
CA PHE A 321 -16.37 6.07 -10.62
C PHE A 321 -15.41 5.26 -9.76
N ARG A 322 -15.06 5.80 -8.60
CA ARG A 322 -14.47 5.04 -7.51
C ARG A 322 -15.60 4.38 -6.72
N LEU A 323 -15.47 3.10 -6.44
CA LEU A 323 -16.38 2.35 -5.56
C LEU A 323 -15.71 2.15 -4.21
N VAL A 324 -16.43 2.42 -3.14
CA VAL A 324 -15.97 2.18 -1.77
C VAL A 324 -16.97 1.29 -1.04
N PHE A 325 -16.52 0.10 -0.71
CA PHE A 325 -17.30 -0.89 0.02
C PHE A 325 -17.24 -0.66 1.53
N ASP A 326 -18.30 -1.04 2.25
CA ASP A 326 -18.34 -0.92 3.70
C ASP A 326 -17.31 -1.83 4.39
N LYS A 327 -17.04 -3.01 3.80
CA LYS A 327 -16.07 -3.97 4.29
C LYS A 327 -15.13 -4.46 3.19
N MET A 328 -13.90 -4.85 3.58
CA MET A 328 -12.88 -5.34 2.65
C MET A 328 -13.32 -6.63 1.93
N GLU A 329 -13.95 -7.52 2.66
CA GLU A 329 -14.42 -8.81 2.14
C GLU A 329 -15.53 -8.69 1.10
N TYR A 330 -16.13 -7.51 0.95
CA TYR A 330 -17.14 -7.27 -0.09
C TYR A 330 -16.51 -6.98 -1.46
N ASN A 331 -15.28 -6.48 -1.48
CA ASN A 331 -14.56 -6.26 -2.73
C ASN A 331 -13.88 -7.55 -3.21
N LYS A 332 -14.56 -8.26 -4.08
CA LYS A 332 -14.07 -9.49 -4.75
C LYS A 332 -13.94 -9.27 -6.27
N LEU A 333 -13.79 -8.02 -6.68
CA LEU A 333 -13.84 -7.62 -8.07
C LEU A 333 -12.45 -7.63 -8.70
N SER A 334 -12.30 -8.36 -9.79
CA SER A 334 -11.08 -8.42 -10.59
C SER A 334 -11.18 -7.57 -11.85
N PHE A 335 -10.03 -7.23 -12.42
CA PHE A 335 -9.93 -6.52 -13.69
C PHE A 335 -10.73 -7.24 -14.79
N GLY A 336 -11.48 -6.48 -15.59
CA GLY A 336 -12.33 -7.05 -16.64
C GLY A 336 -13.59 -7.74 -16.13
N THR A 337 -14.09 -7.35 -14.95
CA THR A 337 -15.40 -7.77 -14.48
C THR A 337 -16.47 -6.75 -14.90
N ARG A 338 -17.43 -7.16 -15.72
CA ARG A 338 -18.65 -6.40 -15.98
C ARG A 338 -19.56 -6.52 -14.76
N LEU A 339 -19.85 -5.40 -14.13
CA LEU A 339 -20.63 -5.33 -12.89
C LEU A 339 -21.93 -4.55 -13.12
N THR A 340 -23.06 -5.12 -12.70
CA THR A 340 -24.31 -4.39 -12.50
C THR A 340 -24.51 -4.14 -11.02
N LEU A 341 -24.62 -2.86 -10.65
CA LEU A 341 -24.66 -2.38 -9.28
C LEU A 341 -25.97 -1.66 -8.99
N SER A 342 -26.66 -2.00 -7.90
CA SER A 342 -27.76 -1.20 -7.34
C SER A 342 -27.21 -0.04 -6.53
N LEU A 343 -27.78 1.13 -6.69
CA LEU A 343 -27.42 2.33 -5.94
C LEU A 343 -28.28 2.53 -4.68
N ALA A 344 -29.26 1.64 -4.41
CA ALA A 344 -30.11 1.75 -3.24
C ALA A 344 -29.29 1.74 -1.93
N GLY A 345 -29.43 2.78 -1.13
CA GLY A 345 -28.67 2.98 0.10
C GLY A 345 -27.28 3.61 -0.09
N ALA A 346 -26.74 3.61 -1.30
CA ALA A 346 -25.43 4.17 -1.60
C ALA A 346 -25.42 5.70 -1.62
N THR A 347 -24.26 6.29 -1.44
CA THR A 347 -24.02 7.73 -1.53
C THR A 347 -23.01 8.02 -2.63
N VAL A 348 -23.36 8.91 -3.56
CA VAL A 348 -22.42 9.45 -4.54
C VAL A 348 -21.80 10.72 -3.99
N ILE A 349 -20.48 10.74 -3.87
CA ILE A 349 -19.67 11.86 -3.44
C ILE A 349 -19.07 12.51 -4.69
N LYS A 350 -19.28 13.83 -4.81
CA LYS A 350 -18.73 14.63 -5.89
C LYS A 350 -17.66 15.54 -5.33
N GLU A 351 -16.48 15.49 -5.92
CA GLU A 351 -15.37 16.40 -5.64
C GLU A 351 -15.07 17.22 -6.89
N THR A 352 -14.67 18.47 -6.74
CA THR A 352 -14.68 19.43 -7.85
C THR A 352 -13.31 19.88 -8.37
N ASP A 353 -12.23 19.65 -7.65
CA ASP A 353 -10.91 20.05 -8.11
C ASP A 353 -9.88 18.95 -7.85
N PRO A 354 -9.68 18.08 -8.84
CA PRO A 354 -10.38 17.86 -10.11
C PRO A 354 -11.78 17.25 -9.92
N LEU A 355 -12.64 17.39 -10.93
CA LEU A 355 -13.98 16.81 -10.91
C LEU A 355 -13.91 15.28 -10.94
N ARG A 356 -14.37 14.64 -9.87
CA ARG A 356 -14.40 13.18 -9.75
C ARG A 356 -15.55 12.72 -8.87
N TYR A 357 -15.90 11.43 -8.98
CA TYR A 357 -17.06 10.88 -8.31
C TYR A 357 -16.74 9.55 -7.63
N THR A 358 -17.18 9.41 -6.39
CA THR A 358 -17.06 8.18 -5.60
C THR A 358 -18.45 7.68 -5.20
N ILE A 359 -18.71 6.39 -5.39
CA ILE A 359 -19.90 5.72 -4.88
C ILE A 359 -19.48 4.97 -3.62
N SER A 360 -20.06 5.33 -2.48
CA SER A 360 -19.73 4.79 -1.15
C SER A 360 -20.95 4.18 -0.46
N GLY A 361 -20.70 3.47 0.66
CA GLY A 361 -21.76 2.77 1.39
C GLY A 361 -22.26 1.54 0.63
N LEU A 362 -21.33 0.84 -0.04
CA LEU A 362 -21.66 -0.34 -0.83
C LEU A 362 -21.52 -1.61 0.00
N GLY A 363 -22.61 -2.36 0.10
CA GLY A 363 -22.68 -3.69 0.68
C GLY A 363 -22.74 -4.78 -0.40
N GLU A 364 -22.77 -6.04 0.03
CA GLU A 364 -22.98 -7.16 -0.89
C GLU A 364 -24.35 -7.13 -1.57
N GLU A 365 -25.33 -6.52 -0.91
CA GLU A 365 -26.68 -6.31 -1.44
C GLU A 365 -26.73 -5.40 -2.66
N ASN A 366 -25.75 -4.52 -2.83
CA ASN A 366 -25.67 -3.63 -3.99
C ASN A 366 -25.22 -4.35 -5.26
N MET A 367 -24.49 -5.46 -5.16
CA MET A 367 -23.98 -6.20 -6.32
C MET A 367 -25.09 -7.14 -6.86
N LEU A 368 -25.55 -6.84 -8.05
CA LEU A 368 -26.62 -7.62 -8.70
C LEU A 368 -26.05 -8.72 -9.58
N GLU A 369 -25.12 -8.37 -10.46
CA GLU A 369 -24.51 -9.31 -11.39
C GLU A 369 -23.03 -8.99 -11.61
N SER A 370 -22.20 -10.02 -11.67
CA SER A 370 -20.80 -9.92 -12.07
C SER A 370 -20.46 -10.94 -13.15
N ILE A 371 -19.83 -10.50 -14.23
CA ILE A 371 -19.35 -11.34 -15.33
C ILE A 371 -17.87 -11.04 -15.53
N THR A 372 -17.01 -12.02 -15.27
CA THR A 372 -15.57 -11.89 -15.40
C THR A 372 -15.06 -12.16 -16.82
N GLY A 373 -13.84 -11.71 -17.14
CA GLY A 373 -13.20 -11.99 -18.41
C GLY A 373 -13.70 -11.12 -19.58
N VAL A 374 -14.33 -9.99 -19.29
CA VAL A 374 -14.71 -9.01 -20.29
C VAL A 374 -13.46 -8.25 -20.73
N ALA A 375 -13.28 -8.09 -22.04
CA ALA A 375 -12.16 -7.34 -22.58
C ALA A 375 -12.28 -5.85 -22.24
N VAL A 376 -11.21 -5.28 -21.71
CA VAL A 376 -11.10 -3.85 -21.45
C VAL A 376 -10.15 -3.24 -22.45
N ALA A 377 -10.68 -2.43 -23.36
CA ALA A 377 -9.89 -1.68 -24.30
C ALA A 377 -9.51 -0.32 -23.70
N PRO A 378 -8.21 -0.02 -23.49
CA PRO A 378 -7.80 1.28 -22.99
C PRO A 378 -8.01 2.34 -24.06
N LYS A 379 -8.38 3.54 -23.64
CA LYS A 379 -8.22 4.74 -24.49
C LYS A 379 -6.76 5.14 -24.49
N VAL A 380 -6.20 5.33 -25.66
CA VAL A 380 -4.82 5.82 -25.79
C VAL A 380 -4.84 7.33 -25.96
N LYS A 381 -4.15 8.04 -25.06
CA LYS A 381 -4.03 9.51 -25.02
C LYS A 381 -2.58 9.92 -24.79
N THR A 382 -2.26 11.16 -25.08
CA THR A 382 -1.06 11.82 -24.55
C THR A 382 -1.37 12.37 -23.14
N ILE A 383 -0.34 12.72 -22.38
CA ILE A 383 -0.52 13.32 -21.04
C ILE A 383 -1.34 14.62 -21.13
N ALA A 384 -1.10 15.46 -22.14
CA ALA A 384 -1.79 16.74 -22.33
C ALA A 384 -3.28 16.60 -22.72
N GLU A 385 -3.71 15.44 -23.20
CA GLU A 385 -5.11 15.20 -23.58
C GLU A 385 -5.98 14.70 -22.41
N LEU A 386 -5.38 14.52 -21.23
CA LEU A 386 -6.13 14.11 -20.04
C LEU A 386 -7.09 15.22 -19.60
N THR A 387 -8.25 14.79 -19.18
CA THR A 387 -9.31 15.63 -18.62
C THR A 387 -9.86 15.01 -17.36
N ASP A 388 -10.66 15.73 -16.59
CA ASP A 388 -11.27 15.21 -15.37
C ASP A 388 -12.21 14.01 -15.65
N ASP A 389 -12.74 13.89 -16.87
CA ASP A 389 -13.56 12.74 -17.24
C ASP A 389 -12.75 11.43 -17.34
N ASP A 390 -11.44 11.51 -17.52
CA ASP A 390 -10.57 10.34 -17.55
C ASP A 390 -10.32 9.74 -16.15
N ILE A 391 -10.61 10.50 -15.09
CA ILE A 391 -10.40 10.02 -13.72
C ILE A 391 -11.28 8.78 -13.48
N TYR A 392 -10.62 7.73 -12.96
CA TYR A 392 -11.16 6.39 -12.71
C TYR A 392 -11.47 5.58 -13.97
N THR A 393 -10.88 5.94 -15.12
CA THR A 393 -10.92 5.12 -16.35
C THR A 393 -9.57 4.48 -16.64
N TYR A 394 -9.58 3.36 -17.37
CA TYR A 394 -8.37 2.66 -17.81
C TYR A 394 -7.84 3.29 -19.09
N THR A 395 -6.67 3.89 -19.00
CA THR A 395 -6.10 4.73 -20.04
C THR A 395 -4.68 4.27 -20.40
N GLY A 396 -4.34 4.28 -21.68
CA GLY A 396 -2.98 4.14 -22.18
C GLY A 396 -2.36 5.51 -22.43
N LEU A 397 -1.24 5.82 -21.81
CA LEU A 397 -0.48 7.04 -22.06
C LEU A 397 0.62 6.75 -23.08
N SER A 398 0.49 7.33 -24.27
CA SER A 398 1.41 7.07 -25.39
C SER A 398 2.63 7.99 -25.38
N GLY A 399 3.75 7.46 -25.89
CA GLY A 399 4.98 8.20 -26.06
C GLY A 399 5.64 8.62 -24.75
N VAL A 400 5.40 7.85 -23.67
CA VAL A 400 5.94 8.16 -22.34
C VAL A 400 7.16 7.31 -22.01
N GLU A 401 8.02 7.83 -21.14
CA GLU A 401 9.16 7.13 -20.57
C GLU A 401 9.50 7.65 -19.18
N PHE A 402 10.27 6.89 -18.41
CA PHE A 402 10.80 7.35 -17.13
C PHE A 402 11.97 8.31 -17.35
N PRO A 403 11.92 9.56 -16.83
CA PRO A 403 13.01 10.51 -16.97
C PRO A 403 14.21 10.14 -16.09
N VAL A 404 13.94 9.48 -14.96
CA VAL A 404 14.94 8.94 -14.06
C VAL A 404 14.97 7.44 -14.25
N LYS A 405 16.05 6.93 -14.84
CA LYS A 405 16.18 5.54 -15.30
C LYS A 405 16.65 4.58 -14.22
N GLU A 406 17.11 5.06 -13.10
CA GLU A 406 17.61 4.23 -12.01
C GLU A 406 16.61 4.15 -10.84
N GLY A 407 16.73 3.09 -10.06
CA GLY A 407 15.94 2.89 -8.86
C GLY A 407 14.74 1.97 -9.07
N SER A 408 13.63 2.33 -8.47
CA SER A 408 12.39 1.54 -8.43
C SER A 408 11.21 2.36 -8.92
N TYR A 409 10.08 1.69 -9.13
CA TYR A 409 8.83 2.39 -9.47
C TYR A 409 8.36 3.31 -8.35
N THR A 410 8.67 2.94 -7.11
CA THR A 410 8.46 3.79 -5.96
C THR A 410 9.68 3.77 -5.06
N ASP A 411 10.15 4.94 -4.65
CA ASP A 411 11.34 5.06 -3.84
C ASP A 411 11.01 5.05 -2.34
N ILE A 412 10.50 3.93 -1.89
CA ILE A 412 10.17 3.71 -0.48
C ILE A 412 11.31 2.99 0.20
N ARG A 413 11.63 3.43 1.39
CA ARG A 413 12.55 2.78 2.30
C ARG A 413 11.80 2.24 3.49
N GLU A 414 11.84 0.95 3.61
CA GLU A 414 11.29 0.25 4.75
C GLU A 414 12.35 0.18 5.85
N ASN A 415 11.94 0.39 7.09
CA ASN A 415 12.87 0.23 8.21
C ASN A 415 12.91 -1.23 8.66
N HIS A 416 13.89 -1.98 8.19
CA HIS A 416 14.05 -3.39 8.51
C HIS A 416 14.21 -3.73 9.97
N ALA A 417 14.76 -2.81 10.75
CA ALA A 417 15.00 -3.08 12.15
C ALA A 417 13.69 -3.32 12.93
N LEU A 418 12.57 -2.90 12.39
CA LEU A 418 11.25 -3.19 12.98
C LEU A 418 10.81 -4.65 12.79
N TRP A 419 11.42 -5.39 11.87
CA TRP A 419 10.95 -6.69 11.45
C TRP A 419 11.56 -7.86 12.22
N SER A 420 12.83 -7.71 12.63
CA SER A 420 13.60 -8.85 13.11
C SER A 420 13.95 -8.81 14.60
N SER A 421 13.74 -7.69 15.29
CA SER A 421 14.28 -7.52 16.63
C SER A 421 13.24 -7.23 17.71
N VAL A 422 11.99 -7.09 17.36
CA VAL A 422 10.92 -6.93 18.34
C VAL A 422 10.25 -8.30 18.51
N ASN A 423 10.65 -9.03 19.53
CA ASN A 423 9.98 -10.24 19.96
C ASN A 423 8.47 -9.94 20.06
N ASP A 424 7.64 -10.79 19.53
CA ASP A 424 6.16 -10.69 19.41
C ASP A 424 5.62 -9.80 18.29
N LEU A 425 6.46 -9.14 17.50
CA LEU A 425 6.08 -8.50 16.27
C LEU A 425 6.65 -9.27 15.07
N THR A 426 6.45 -10.55 15.01
CA THR A 426 6.57 -11.32 13.77
C THR A 426 5.49 -10.84 12.83
N VAL A 427 5.86 -9.89 12.03
CA VAL A 427 4.95 -9.26 11.11
C VAL A 427 4.95 -10.09 9.85
N SER A 428 3.90 -10.86 9.67
CA SER A 428 3.61 -11.44 8.37
C SER A 428 3.42 -10.32 7.35
N LEU A 429 4.01 -10.45 6.17
CA LEU A 429 3.79 -9.55 5.03
C LEU A 429 2.32 -9.42 4.64
N THR A 430 1.50 -10.35 5.08
CA THR A 430 0.05 -10.36 4.91
C THR A 430 -0.70 -9.60 6.00
N ASP A 431 -0.07 -9.34 7.15
CA ASP A 431 -0.68 -8.56 8.22
C ASP A 431 -0.31 -7.07 8.09
N THR A 432 -1.05 -6.39 7.25
CA THR A 432 -0.85 -4.99 6.90
C THR A 432 -1.03 -4.00 8.03
N LYS A 433 -1.54 -4.42 9.20
CA LYS A 433 -1.73 -3.56 10.37
C LYS A 433 -0.47 -3.34 11.20
N ARG A 434 0.61 -4.06 10.91
CA ARG A 434 1.83 -4.06 11.72
C ARG A 434 3.03 -3.46 11.01
N TYR A 435 2.87 -2.96 9.78
CA TYR A 435 3.96 -2.39 9.01
C TYR A 435 4.09 -0.90 9.25
N PHE A 436 5.28 -0.49 9.55
CA PHE A 436 5.64 0.90 9.64
C PHE A 436 6.22 1.33 8.30
N TYR A 437 5.39 1.92 7.49
CA TYR A 437 5.79 2.43 6.19
C TYR A 437 5.75 3.93 6.17
N MET A 438 6.67 4.47 5.41
CA MET A 438 6.59 5.84 5.00
C MET A 438 6.45 5.87 3.51
N ASP A 439 5.49 6.64 3.09
CA ASP A 439 5.17 6.77 1.70
C ASP A 439 6.31 7.46 0.95
N GLY A 440 6.90 6.73 0.02
CA GLY A 440 7.87 7.29 -0.91
C GLY A 440 7.17 7.82 -2.13
N TYR A 441 7.83 8.79 -2.79
CA TYR A 441 7.29 9.33 -4.01
C TYR A 441 7.35 8.32 -5.12
N ALA A 442 6.23 8.28 -5.81
CA ALA A 442 6.12 7.64 -7.08
C ALA A 442 7.10 8.26 -8.09
N ASN A 443 7.54 7.46 -9.05
CA ASN A 443 8.29 7.94 -10.18
C ASN A 443 7.38 8.76 -11.11
N LEU A 444 7.96 9.56 -11.99
CA LEU A 444 7.25 10.25 -13.05
C LEU A 444 7.37 9.48 -14.37
N LEU A 445 6.35 9.57 -15.20
CA LEU A 445 6.47 9.38 -16.65
C LEU A 445 6.49 10.75 -17.33
N VAL A 446 7.30 10.90 -18.35
CA VAL A 446 7.35 12.11 -19.19
C VAL A 446 7.05 11.75 -20.62
N ASP A 447 6.36 12.63 -21.33
CA ASP A 447 6.08 12.45 -22.75
C ASP A 447 7.11 13.18 -23.64
N SER A 448 6.90 13.09 -24.94
CA SER A 448 7.76 13.72 -25.95
C SER A 448 7.70 15.25 -25.95
N LYS A 449 6.71 15.83 -25.28
CA LYS A 449 6.54 17.30 -25.20
C LYS A 449 6.97 17.86 -23.85
N GLY A 450 7.48 16.99 -22.96
CA GLY A 450 7.95 17.38 -21.65
C GLY A 450 6.85 17.42 -20.59
N ASN A 451 5.61 17.01 -20.90
CA ASN A 451 4.61 16.86 -19.86
C ASN A 451 4.93 15.65 -18.98
N ALA A 452 4.69 15.76 -17.70
CA ALA A 452 4.94 14.70 -16.73
C ALA A 452 3.68 14.29 -15.99
N ILE A 453 3.60 13.03 -15.62
CA ILE A 453 2.55 12.48 -14.77
C ILE A 453 3.16 11.54 -13.72
N CYS A 454 2.70 11.67 -12.49
CA CYS A 454 3.11 10.78 -11.40
C CYS A 454 2.51 9.38 -11.59
N THR A 455 3.32 8.35 -11.32
CA THR A 455 2.88 6.95 -11.34
C THR A 455 2.98 6.35 -9.94
N PRO A 456 1.93 6.45 -9.10
CA PRO A 456 1.95 5.89 -7.77
C PRO A 456 1.93 4.37 -7.85
N VAL A 457 2.92 3.76 -7.20
CA VAL A 457 2.99 2.32 -6.98
C VAL A 457 2.99 2.07 -5.49
N ASN A 458 2.00 1.30 -5.02
CA ASN A 458 1.86 1.02 -3.60
C ASN A 458 3.07 0.27 -3.06
N MET A 459 3.49 0.61 -1.86
CA MET A 459 4.63 -0.01 -1.18
C MET A 459 4.48 -1.52 -0.96
N LEU A 460 3.25 -2.03 -0.94
CA LEU A 460 2.97 -3.45 -0.79
C LEU A 460 3.14 -4.24 -2.09
N CYS A 461 3.34 -3.57 -3.22
CA CYS A 461 3.60 -4.24 -4.49
C CYS A 461 4.98 -4.91 -4.46
N THR A 462 5.02 -6.23 -4.55
CA THR A 462 6.28 -7.00 -4.55
C THR A 462 7.15 -6.67 -5.76
N TRP A 463 6.54 -6.31 -6.87
CA TRP A 463 7.17 -5.91 -8.13
C TRP A 463 7.65 -4.44 -8.17
N ARG A 464 7.39 -3.63 -7.13
CA ARG A 464 7.78 -2.20 -7.10
C ARG A 464 9.26 -1.94 -7.37
N LYS A 465 10.08 -2.95 -7.16
CA LYS A 465 11.52 -2.92 -7.38
C LYS A 465 11.94 -4.16 -8.17
N PRO A 466 11.82 -4.14 -9.49
CA PRO A 466 12.18 -5.27 -10.33
C PRO A 466 13.69 -5.50 -10.33
N GLU A 467 14.13 -6.77 -10.32
CA GLU A 467 15.56 -7.14 -10.38
C GLU A 467 16.24 -6.61 -11.64
N ALA A 468 15.53 -6.61 -12.76
CA ALA A 468 16.02 -6.09 -14.05
C ALA A 468 16.08 -4.54 -14.11
N GLY A 469 15.64 -3.86 -13.05
CA GLY A 469 15.45 -2.41 -13.07
C GLY A 469 14.16 -1.98 -13.77
N ILE A 470 13.81 -0.68 -13.63
CA ILE A 470 12.65 -0.10 -14.32
C ILE A 470 12.90 0.00 -15.84
N PRO A 471 11.85 0.03 -16.67
CA PRO A 471 12.00 0.16 -18.12
C PRO A 471 12.83 1.37 -18.54
N GLN A 472 13.73 1.15 -19.48
CA GLN A 472 14.65 2.18 -19.99
C GLN A 472 14.15 2.84 -21.27
N GLY A 473 13.10 2.29 -21.88
CA GLY A 473 12.55 2.72 -23.15
C GLY A 473 11.34 3.63 -23.03
N ALA A 474 10.92 4.16 -24.15
CA ALA A 474 9.65 4.87 -24.34
C ALA A 474 8.56 3.92 -24.83
N GLY A 475 7.30 4.37 -24.81
CA GLY A 475 6.19 3.57 -25.32
C GLY A 475 4.84 3.98 -24.76
N THR A 476 3.97 3.01 -24.56
CA THR A 476 2.65 3.24 -23.94
C THR A 476 2.60 2.58 -22.57
N ALA A 477 2.29 3.35 -21.54
CA ALA A 477 1.99 2.85 -20.22
C ALA A 477 0.47 2.79 -19.99
N TYR A 478 -0.01 1.71 -19.38
CA TYR A 478 -1.44 1.47 -19.17
C TYR A 478 -1.78 1.44 -17.67
N GLY A 479 -2.83 2.16 -17.30
CA GLY A 479 -3.30 2.18 -15.92
C GLY A 479 -4.58 2.96 -15.75
N ILE A 480 -4.98 3.15 -14.53
CA ILE A 480 -6.15 3.93 -14.13
C ILE A 480 -5.70 5.36 -13.87
N ILE A 481 -6.37 6.34 -14.48
CA ILE A 481 -6.15 7.74 -14.12
C ILE A 481 -6.81 7.98 -12.77
N VAL A 482 -6.04 8.48 -11.82
CA VAL A 482 -6.52 8.80 -10.47
C VAL A 482 -6.09 10.22 -10.08
N HIS A 483 -6.69 10.74 -9.03
CA HIS A 483 -6.21 11.91 -8.31
C HIS A 483 -6.22 11.60 -6.82
N ASN A 484 -5.06 11.68 -6.20
CA ASN A 484 -4.89 11.58 -4.77
C ASN A 484 -4.22 12.84 -4.25
N GLU A 485 -4.87 13.50 -3.31
CA GLU A 485 -4.25 14.57 -2.54
C GLU A 485 -3.34 13.96 -1.48
N LEU A 486 -2.07 13.94 -1.76
CA LEU A 486 -1.08 13.54 -0.76
C LEU A 486 -0.65 14.77 0.04
N LYS A 487 -1.54 15.34 0.85
CA LYS A 487 -1.33 16.61 1.58
C LYS A 487 -0.01 16.71 2.32
N ARG A 488 0.48 15.60 2.86
CA ARG A 488 1.79 15.53 3.52
C ARG A 488 2.98 15.56 2.57
N TYR A 489 2.75 15.16 1.35
CA TYR A 489 3.78 14.94 0.35
C TYR A 489 3.66 15.93 -0.81
N GLY A 490 2.74 16.96 -0.72
CA GLY A 490 2.35 17.93 -1.70
C GLY A 490 1.52 17.31 -2.81
N ASP A 491 1.38 18.03 -3.83
CA ASP A 491 0.53 17.69 -4.93
C ASP A 491 1.33 16.86 -5.95
N PRO A 492 1.01 15.59 -6.17
CA PRO A 492 1.67 14.79 -7.19
C PRO A 492 1.14 15.10 -8.61
N GLY A 493 0.57 16.27 -8.82
CA GLY A 493 -0.06 16.70 -10.05
C GLY A 493 -1.57 16.45 -10.07
N ARG A 494 -2.25 17.08 -11.04
CA ARG A 494 -3.70 16.98 -11.20
C ARG A 494 -4.17 15.56 -11.51
N TYR A 495 -3.39 14.82 -12.27
CA TYR A 495 -3.65 13.43 -12.65
C TYR A 495 -2.46 12.55 -12.31
N GLN A 496 -2.74 11.29 -12.00
CA GLN A 496 -1.74 10.25 -11.77
C GLN A 496 -2.14 9.00 -12.53
N LEU A 497 -1.14 8.23 -12.99
CA LEU A 497 -1.38 6.94 -13.63
C LEU A 497 -1.12 5.82 -12.62
N ARG A 498 -2.15 5.15 -12.16
CA ARG A 498 -2.04 3.98 -11.28
C ARG A 498 -2.14 2.71 -12.11
N VAL A 499 -1.03 2.04 -12.29
CA VAL A 499 -1.01 0.74 -13.01
C VAL A 499 -1.64 -0.35 -12.15
N VAL A 500 -2.34 -1.29 -12.77
CA VAL A 500 -2.98 -2.39 -12.06
C VAL A 500 -1.92 -3.38 -11.56
N ASP A 501 -0.94 -3.67 -12.41
CA ASP A 501 0.22 -4.50 -12.10
C ASP A 501 1.44 -4.02 -12.93
N GLU A 502 2.57 -4.71 -12.82
CA GLU A 502 3.81 -4.38 -13.54
C GLU A 502 3.63 -4.37 -15.06
N ASN A 503 2.69 -5.16 -15.60
CA ASN A 503 2.43 -5.21 -17.04
C ASN A 503 1.95 -3.87 -17.59
N GLY A 504 1.44 -2.97 -16.74
CA GLY A 504 1.11 -1.61 -17.14
C GLY A 504 2.29 -0.83 -17.72
N PHE A 505 3.53 -1.21 -17.41
CA PHE A 505 4.76 -0.62 -17.94
C PHE A 505 5.43 -1.48 -19.05
N ALA A 506 4.91 -2.66 -19.36
CA ALA A 506 5.52 -3.57 -20.32
C ALA A 506 5.64 -3.01 -21.76
N GLY A 507 4.82 -2.01 -22.07
CA GLY A 507 4.86 -1.32 -23.37
C GLY A 507 5.98 -0.29 -23.55
N LEU A 508 6.83 -0.07 -22.52
CA LEU A 508 7.94 0.90 -22.56
C LEU A 508 9.21 0.26 -23.17
N THR A 509 9.14 -0.16 -24.41
CA THR A 509 10.19 -0.96 -25.10
C THR A 509 10.87 -0.24 -26.25
N ASP A 510 10.33 0.88 -26.72
CA ASP A 510 10.89 1.66 -27.81
C ASP A 510 12.18 2.38 -27.38
N ALA A 511 12.95 2.86 -28.34
CA ALA A 511 14.10 3.70 -28.01
C ALA A 511 13.66 4.94 -27.23
N SER A 512 14.47 5.36 -26.25
CA SER A 512 14.21 6.60 -25.52
C SER A 512 14.09 7.76 -26.49
N GLY A 513 13.06 8.58 -26.30
CA GLY A 513 12.86 9.79 -27.09
C GLY A 513 13.76 10.94 -26.67
N TRP A 514 14.41 10.85 -25.50
CA TRP A 514 15.26 11.88 -24.93
C TRP A 514 16.74 11.49 -24.96
N THR A 515 17.56 12.34 -25.51
CA THR A 515 19.02 12.17 -25.59
C THR A 515 19.69 12.82 -24.40
N LEU A 516 20.65 12.15 -23.78
CA LEU A 516 21.34 12.61 -22.58
C LEU A 516 22.42 13.67 -22.91
N ILE A 517 22.37 14.80 -22.21
CA ILE A 517 23.43 15.83 -22.21
C ILE A 517 24.41 15.57 -21.06
N ALA A 518 23.88 15.42 -19.85
CA ALA A 518 24.66 15.13 -18.64
C ALA A 518 23.82 14.42 -17.60
N GLY A 519 24.44 13.63 -16.73
CA GLY A 519 23.74 12.93 -15.66
C GLY A 519 24.62 12.59 -14.47
N TRP A 520 24.03 12.63 -13.28
CA TRP A 520 24.64 12.34 -11.98
C TRP A 520 23.85 11.27 -11.25
N ASP A 521 24.25 10.04 -11.37
CA ASP A 521 23.60 8.88 -10.74
C ASP A 521 24.48 8.17 -9.70
N LYS A 522 25.74 8.58 -9.56
CA LYS A 522 26.75 7.87 -8.73
C LYS A 522 27.18 8.65 -7.49
N GLY A 523 26.50 9.70 -7.12
CA GLY A 523 26.87 10.52 -5.96
C GLY A 523 28.26 11.12 -6.09
N SER A 524 28.60 11.62 -7.27
CA SER A 524 29.84 12.35 -7.59
C SER A 524 29.48 13.75 -8.05
N LEU A 525 30.30 14.74 -7.77
CA LEU A 525 30.13 16.09 -8.30
C LEU A 525 30.48 16.17 -9.80
N ASN A 526 31.27 15.21 -10.27
CA ASN A 526 31.49 15.04 -11.70
C ASN A 526 30.34 14.21 -12.28
N PRO A 527 29.82 14.56 -13.45
CA PRO A 527 28.75 13.80 -14.06
C PRO A 527 29.23 12.38 -14.40
N SER A 528 28.35 11.40 -14.24
CA SER A 528 28.60 10.02 -14.66
C SER A 528 28.49 9.87 -16.17
N TYR A 529 27.72 10.76 -16.79
CA TYR A 529 27.44 10.80 -18.22
C TYR A 529 27.54 12.21 -18.75
N GLY A 530 28.06 12.36 -19.96
CA GLY A 530 28.18 13.63 -20.65
C GLY A 530 29.21 14.58 -20.02
N SER A 531 29.06 15.86 -20.25
CA SER A 531 29.97 16.90 -19.77
C SER A 531 29.20 18.09 -19.22
N ALA A 532 29.38 18.35 -17.94
CA ALA A 532 28.83 19.49 -17.23
C ALA A 532 29.65 19.77 -15.97
N THR A 533 29.49 20.95 -15.39
CA THR A 533 30.05 21.28 -14.08
C THR A 533 28.92 21.47 -13.07
N MET A 534 29.17 21.12 -11.81
CA MET A 534 28.23 21.31 -10.73
C MET A 534 28.85 22.11 -9.59
N THR A 535 28.14 23.12 -9.15
CA THR A 535 28.53 23.98 -8.02
C THR A 535 27.32 24.31 -7.15
N CYS A 536 27.56 24.71 -5.93
CA CYS A 536 26.49 25.21 -5.05
C CYS A 536 26.72 26.69 -4.77
N GLU A 537 25.74 27.53 -4.99
CA GLU A 537 25.81 28.98 -4.78
C GLU A 537 25.66 29.37 -3.30
N ARG A 538 25.26 28.45 -2.44
CA ARG A 538 25.12 28.71 -1.00
C ARG A 538 26.45 29.12 -0.38
N ALA A 539 26.43 30.20 0.37
CA ALA A 539 27.55 30.57 1.19
C ALA A 539 27.79 29.52 2.30
N ASN A 540 29.04 29.16 2.53
CA ASN A 540 29.45 28.17 3.54
C ASN A 540 28.78 26.77 3.40
N ALA A 541 28.21 26.46 2.25
CA ALA A 541 27.65 25.13 2.02
C ALA A 541 28.77 24.10 1.88
N THR A 542 28.57 22.96 2.52
CA THR A 542 29.36 21.76 2.25
C THR A 542 28.62 20.93 1.21
N ILE A 543 29.20 20.82 0.02
CA ILE A 543 28.71 19.93 -1.02
C ILE A 543 29.57 18.67 -1.05
N SER A 544 28.99 17.54 -0.94
CA SER A 544 29.67 16.24 -0.92
C SER A 544 28.90 15.15 -1.61
N ALA A 545 29.63 14.23 -2.21
CA ALA A 545 29.07 12.98 -2.64
C ALA A 545 29.00 12.02 -1.44
N LYS A 546 27.84 11.45 -1.16
CA LYS A 546 27.64 10.56 -0.03
C LYS A 546 26.91 9.30 -0.43
N HIS A 547 27.42 8.16 0.02
CA HIS A 547 26.65 6.92 0.02
C HIS A 547 25.62 7.02 1.13
N SER A 548 24.37 7.12 0.79
CA SER A 548 23.44 7.40 1.84
C SER A 548 22.54 6.25 2.21
N TYR A 549 22.30 5.26 1.35
CA TYR A 549 21.17 4.39 1.67
C TYR A 549 21.28 2.97 1.16
N LYS A 550 20.77 2.06 1.98
CA LYS A 550 20.46 0.69 1.58
C LYS A 550 19.02 0.67 1.09
N SER A 551 18.78 0.22 -0.12
CA SER A 551 17.45 -0.02 -0.63
C SER A 551 17.01 -1.44 -0.35
N ILE A 552 15.74 -1.64 -0.24
CA ILE A 552 15.14 -2.95 -0.01
C ILE A 552 15.00 -3.69 -1.32
N THR A 553 15.45 -4.93 -1.37
CA THR A 553 15.18 -5.85 -2.48
C THR A 553 13.75 -6.32 -2.45
N ALA A 554 13.28 -6.80 -3.61
CA ALA A 554 12.02 -7.51 -3.70
C ALA A 554 11.93 -8.59 -2.62
N GLN A 555 10.81 -8.66 -1.94
CA GLN A 555 10.59 -9.60 -0.88
C GLN A 555 10.43 -11.00 -1.45
N THR A 556 11.29 -11.89 -1.07
CA THR A 556 11.14 -13.33 -1.36
C THR A 556 10.81 -14.13 -0.11
N SER A 557 10.81 -13.51 1.08
CA SER A 557 10.55 -14.16 2.36
C SER A 557 10.15 -13.15 3.43
N THR A 558 9.87 -13.61 4.63
CA THR A 558 9.60 -12.81 5.84
C THR A 558 10.76 -11.88 6.24
N THR A 559 11.92 -12.03 5.65
CA THR A 559 13.07 -11.16 5.82
C THR A 559 13.27 -10.32 4.57
N CYS A 560 13.14 -9.04 4.71
CA CYS A 560 13.47 -8.10 3.64
C CYS A 560 14.98 -8.02 3.44
N GLY A 561 15.50 -8.33 2.25
CA GLY A 561 16.92 -8.16 1.92
C GLY A 561 17.27 -6.71 1.62
N ILE A 562 18.36 -6.21 2.17
CA ILE A 562 18.90 -4.88 1.84
C ILE A 562 19.95 -5.05 0.74
N SER A 563 19.72 -4.54 -0.47
CA SER A 563 20.55 -4.92 -1.60
C SER A 563 21.36 -3.82 -2.25
N SER A 564 21.03 -2.55 -2.17
CA SER A 564 21.78 -1.53 -2.88
C SER A 564 21.97 -0.25 -2.07
N THR A 565 23.04 0.45 -2.37
CA THR A 565 23.35 1.73 -1.76
C THR A 565 23.05 2.81 -2.77
N TYR A 566 22.09 3.67 -2.50
CA TYR A 566 21.86 4.87 -3.27
C TYR A 566 22.95 5.90 -2.96
N LYS A 567 23.33 6.63 -3.96
CA LYS A 567 24.32 7.70 -3.87
C LYS A 567 23.62 9.03 -4.10
N SER A 568 23.92 9.99 -3.26
CA SER A 568 23.32 11.31 -3.34
C SER A 568 24.38 12.41 -3.28
N ILE A 569 24.02 13.57 -3.78
CA ILE A 569 24.74 14.82 -3.60
C ILE A 569 24.10 15.54 -2.43
N ASN A 570 24.82 15.68 -1.36
CA ASN A 570 24.35 16.24 -0.10
C ASN A 570 24.81 17.68 0.05
N ILE A 571 23.91 18.57 0.41
CA ILE A 571 24.20 19.96 0.73
C ILE A 571 23.77 20.20 2.17
N VAL A 572 24.73 20.51 3.02
CA VAL A 572 24.53 20.75 4.45
C VAL A 572 25.00 22.17 4.77
N ALA A 573 24.14 23.01 5.25
CA ALA A 573 24.46 24.33 5.76
C ALA A 573 23.27 24.92 6.54
N PRO A 574 23.46 26.03 7.28
CA PRO A 574 22.33 26.77 7.84
C PRO A 574 21.32 27.15 6.76
N VAL A 575 20.04 27.02 7.08
CA VAL A 575 18.96 27.22 6.12
C VAL A 575 18.91 28.63 5.54
N CYS A 576 19.32 29.62 6.35
CA CYS A 576 19.41 31.03 5.91
C CYS A 576 20.31 31.23 4.70
N ASN A 577 21.27 30.34 4.46
CA ASN A 577 22.19 30.45 3.32
C ASN A 577 21.59 30.10 1.96
N TRP A 578 20.34 29.60 1.92
CA TRP A 578 19.60 29.49 0.67
C TRP A 578 19.08 30.85 0.16
N TYR A 579 19.16 31.89 1.00
CA TYR A 579 18.62 33.20 0.75
C TYR A 579 19.70 34.27 0.80
N ASN A 580 19.69 35.20 -0.15
CA ASN A 580 20.58 36.39 -0.13
C ASN A 580 19.80 37.55 0.47
N TRP A 581 20.22 37.95 1.67
CA TRP A 581 19.61 38.97 2.47
C TRP A 581 20.19 40.36 2.23
N THR A 582 19.37 41.39 2.22
CA THR A 582 19.78 42.79 2.26
C THR A 582 18.76 43.56 3.09
N ASP A 583 19.20 44.23 4.12
CA ASP A 583 18.36 45.01 5.04
C ASP A 583 17.23 44.18 5.69
N GLY A 584 17.51 42.92 6.03
CA GLY A 584 16.54 42.02 6.63
C GLY A 584 15.49 41.41 5.66
N GLU A 585 15.64 41.67 4.37
CA GLU A 585 14.75 41.11 3.33
C GLU A 585 15.53 40.19 2.39
N VAL A 586 14.85 39.10 1.95
CA VAL A 586 15.40 38.21 0.92
C VAL A 586 15.33 38.90 -0.44
N LYS A 587 16.43 39.11 -1.08
CA LYS A 587 16.55 39.75 -2.42
C LYS A 587 16.77 38.78 -3.56
N SER A 588 17.35 37.62 -3.29
CA SER A 588 17.56 36.55 -4.27
C SER A 588 17.78 35.22 -3.55
N PHE A 589 17.85 34.14 -4.34
CA PHE A 589 17.98 32.78 -3.84
C PHE A 589 19.27 32.16 -4.37
N ASN A 590 19.87 31.28 -3.59
CA ASN A 590 20.99 30.44 -3.98
C ASN A 590 20.48 29.04 -4.38
N GLY A 591 21.25 28.36 -5.25
CA GLY A 591 20.85 27.05 -5.74
C GLY A 591 22.00 26.08 -5.97
N LEU A 592 21.64 24.86 -6.30
CA LEU A 592 22.52 23.89 -6.93
C LEU A 592 22.59 24.23 -8.42
N LYS A 593 23.78 24.62 -8.87
CA LYS A 593 24.03 25.13 -10.21
C LYS A 593 24.76 24.11 -11.08
N MET A 594 24.29 23.94 -12.30
CA MET A 594 24.89 23.08 -13.31
C MET A 594 25.11 23.88 -14.58
N ASP A 595 26.35 23.88 -15.08
CA ASP A 595 26.72 24.54 -16.33
C ASP A 595 27.07 23.47 -17.37
N PHE A 596 26.50 23.58 -18.56
CA PHE A 596 26.69 22.65 -19.69
C PHE A 596 26.62 23.39 -21.03
N SER A 597 27.05 22.73 -22.10
CA SER A 597 26.97 23.28 -23.46
C SER A 597 25.85 22.58 -24.27
N THR A 598 25.18 23.35 -25.06
CA THR A 598 24.22 22.87 -26.09
C THR A 598 24.71 23.26 -27.48
N ALA A 599 25.97 23.69 -27.64
CA ALA A 599 26.54 24.00 -28.94
C ALA A 599 26.50 22.79 -29.86
N GLY A 600 25.96 22.98 -31.04
CA GLY A 600 25.76 21.91 -32.03
C GLY A 600 24.58 20.95 -31.74
N ILE A 601 23.86 21.18 -30.63
CA ILE A 601 22.63 20.45 -30.29
C ILE A 601 21.43 21.26 -30.77
N SER A 602 20.51 20.59 -31.42
CA SER A 602 19.23 21.16 -31.88
C SER A 602 18.09 20.25 -31.42
N GLY A 603 16.96 20.84 -31.11
CA GLY A 603 15.78 20.12 -30.65
C GLY A 603 14.67 21.08 -30.22
N ASP A 604 13.61 20.53 -29.67
CA ASP A 604 12.45 21.31 -29.26
C ASP A 604 12.52 21.68 -27.76
N GLN A 605 13.05 20.79 -26.94
CA GLN A 605 13.06 20.94 -25.47
C GLN A 605 14.33 20.35 -24.83
N ILE A 606 14.74 20.97 -23.74
CA ILE A 606 15.72 20.41 -22.80
C ILE A 606 14.99 20.14 -21.50
N MET A 607 15.15 18.93 -20.96
CA MET A 607 14.56 18.50 -19.69
C MET A 607 15.64 18.41 -18.62
N VAL A 608 15.31 18.92 -17.43
CA VAL A 608 16.06 18.71 -16.20
C VAL A 608 15.21 17.86 -15.27
N ALA A 609 15.58 16.61 -15.08
CA ALA A 609 14.90 15.69 -14.18
C ALA A 609 15.80 15.33 -13.00
N PHE A 610 15.24 15.25 -11.80
CA PHE A 610 15.98 14.90 -10.59
C PHE A 610 15.05 14.34 -9.53
N ARG A 611 15.66 13.64 -8.57
CA ARG A 611 15.05 13.32 -7.29
C ARG A 611 15.70 14.12 -6.19
N PHE A 612 14.92 14.54 -5.20
CA PHE A 612 15.49 15.20 -4.04
C PHE A 612 14.67 14.93 -2.78
N TYR A 613 15.32 15.07 -1.64
CA TYR A 613 14.71 14.96 -0.33
C TYR A 613 15.45 15.83 0.67
N ALA A 614 14.78 16.20 1.76
CA ALA A 614 15.43 16.89 2.87
C ALA A 614 15.53 15.97 4.09
N GLY A 615 16.50 16.21 4.95
CA GLY A 615 16.61 15.57 6.25
C GLY A 615 18.02 15.25 6.67
N ASN A 616 18.29 15.41 7.95
CA ASN A 616 19.50 14.95 8.58
C ASN A 616 19.21 13.79 9.53
N PRO A 617 19.49 12.57 9.12
CA PRO A 617 19.21 11.39 9.92
C PRO A 617 20.06 11.30 11.20
N SER A 618 21.06 12.15 11.34
CA SER A 618 22.01 12.10 12.45
C SER A 618 21.64 13.01 13.63
N ILE A 619 20.58 13.80 13.53
CA ILE A 619 20.22 14.78 14.55
C ILE A 619 18.78 14.54 15.04
N PRO A 620 18.61 13.65 16.05
CA PRO A 620 17.27 13.24 16.48
C PRO A 620 16.50 14.28 17.30
N SER A 621 17.09 15.36 17.72
CA SER A 621 16.49 16.28 18.71
C SER A 621 16.51 17.75 18.31
N SER A 622 17.06 18.11 17.17
CA SER A 622 17.08 19.50 16.72
C SER A 622 15.97 19.79 15.72
N PHE A 623 15.38 20.94 15.85
CA PHE A 623 14.48 21.52 14.87
C PHE A 623 15.21 21.58 13.52
N GLN A 624 14.65 20.94 12.51
CA GLN A 624 15.15 21.03 11.14
C GLN A 624 14.09 21.77 10.32
N ALA A 625 14.50 22.83 9.69
CA ALA A 625 13.70 23.52 8.72
C ALA A 625 14.44 23.51 7.37
N TYR A 626 13.68 23.41 6.30
CA TYR A 626 14.19 23.41 4.95
C TYR A 626 13.22 24.16 4.03
N PRO A 627 13.70 24.77 2.93
CA PRO A 627 12.81 25.38 1.96
C PRO A 627 11.83 24.35 1.42
N SER A 628 10.53 24.68 1.45
CA SER A 628 9.46 23.76 1.03
C SER A 628 9.25 23.77 -0.48
N HIS A 629 9.27 24.93 -1.09
CA HIS A 629 9.02 25.13 -2.50
C HIS A 629 10.32 25.27 -3.28
N TRP A 630 10.48 24.51 -4.35
CA TRP A 630 11.66 24.52 -5.18
C TRP A 630 11.33 24.66 -6.64
N CYS A 631 12.13 25.42 -7.37
CA CYS A 631 12.01 25.62 -8.82
C CYS A 631 13.32 25.35 -9.53
N VAL A 632 13.24 25.29 -10.84
CA VAL A 632 14.38 25.27 -11.75
C VAL A 632 14.42 26.59 -12.50
N GLU A 633 15.58 27.19 -12.57
CA GLU A 633 15.84 28.34 -13.43
C GLU A 633 16.96 28.03 -14.41
N TYR A 634 16.94 28.70 -15.54
CA TYR A 634 18.01 28.62 -16.53
C TYR A 634 18.46 30.00 -17.00
N SER A 635 19.69 30.06 -17.50
CA SER A 635 20.27 31.24 -18.10
C SER A 635 21.16 30.85 -19.26
N THR A 636 21.11 31.61 -20.35
CA THR A 636 21.96 31.44 -21.54
C THR A 636 23.10 32.44 -21.59
N ASP A 637 23.16 33.40 -20.67
CA ASP A 637 24.21 34.40 -20.52
C ASP A 637 24.96 34.31 -19.17
N GLY A 638 24.47 33.47 -18.24
CA GLY A 638 25.04 33.28 -16.90
C GLY A 638 24.69 34.38 -15.92
N VAL A 639 23.86 35.35 -16.30
CA VAL A 639 23.48 36.51 -15.48
C VAL A 639 21.97 36.60 -15.29
N ASN A 640 21.22 36.52 -16.39
CA ASN A 640 19.76 36.65 -16.37
C ASN A 640 19.15 35.27 -16.31
N TYR A 641 18.50 34.98 -15.20
CA TYR A 641 17.81 33.69 -14.99
C TYR A 641 16.33 33.84 -15.20
N GLN A 642 15.73 32.80 -15.82
CA GLN A 642 14.31 32.66 -16.06
C GLN A 642 13.83 31.32 -15.50
N LEU A 643 12.58 31.27 -15.06
CA LEU A 643 11.99 30.02 -14.59
C LEU A 643 11.82 29.02 -15.73
N ALA A 644 12.20 27.78 -15.49
CA ALA A 644 11.88 26.66 -16.34
C ALA A 644 10.43 26.23 -16.11
N GLU A 645 9.81 25.64 -17.12
CA GLU A 645 8.44 25.16 -17.03
C GLU A 645 8.38 23.87 -16.19
N ASN A 646 7.55 23.84 -15.17
CA ASN A 646 7.28 22.61 -14.42
C ASN A 646 6.46 21.67 -15.27
N ALA A 647 6.91 20.44 -15.41
CA ALA A 647 6.35 19.45 -16.32
C ALA A 647 5.07 18.74 -15.78
N ASP A 648 4.70 18.93 -14.52
CA ASP A 648 3.72 18.11 -13.79
C ASP A 648 2.24 18.44 -14.02
N LEU A 649 1.95 19.35 -14.96
CA LEU A 649 0.60 19.83 -15.28
C LEU A 649 -0.16 20.52 -14.12
N SER A 650 0.49 20.76 -13.00
CA SER A 650 -0.14 21.46 -11.87
C SER A 650 -0.40 22.93 -12.13
N GLY A 651 0.29 23.50 -13.14
CA GLY A 651 0.33 24.93 -13.41
C GLY A 651 1.12 25.74 -12.37
N LYS A 652 1.83 25.07 -11.46
CA LYS A 652 2.70 25.69 -10.47
C LYS A 652 4.12 25.81 -11.03
N GLU A 653 4.79 26.88 -10.73
CA GLU A 653 6.20 27.12 -11.12
C GLU A 653 7.20 26.42 -10.19
N TYR A 654 6.71 25.69 -9.18
CA TYR A 654 7.51 25.04 -8.15
C TYR A 654 7.02 23.63 -7.84
N VAL A 655 7.89 22.88 -7.20
CA VAL A 655 7.59 21.56 -6.64
C VAL A 655 7.87 21.56 -5.13
N HIS A 656 7.17 20.72 -4.39
CA HIS A 656 7.40 20.58 -2.97
C HIS A 656 8.61 19.67 -2.69
N LEU A 657 9.58 20.18 -1.94
CA LEU A 657 10.56 19.34 -1.30
C LEU A 657 9.92 18.70 -0.09
N ARG A 658 9.99 17.39 -0.05
CA ARG A 658 9.34 16.64 0.98
C ARG A 658 10.35 15.89 1.80
N ASN A 659 9.97 15.80 3.03
CA ASN A 659 10.73 15.01 3.93
C ASN A 659 9.84 14.33 4.96
N ILE A 660 9.99 13.04 5.04
CA ILE A 660 9.65 12.32 6.23
C ILE A 660 10.91 11.60 6.65
N THR A 661 11.56 12.08 7.70
CA THR A 661 12.77 11.47 8.25
C THR A 661 12.43 10.81 9.58
N PHE A 662 12.61 9.51 9.66
CA PHE A 662 12.70 8.83 10.95
C PHE A 662 14.14 8.67 11.33
N THR A 663 14.51 9.19 12.47
CA THR A 663 15.89 9.17 12.92
C THR A 663 16.20 8.04 13.88
N LYS A 664 15.24 7.61 14.68
CA LYS A 664 15.42 6.50 15.61
C LYS A 664 14.08 6.10 16.20
N ILE A 665 13.78 4.82 16.18
CA ILE A 665 12.66 4.28 16.93
C ILE A 665 13.20 3.61 18.17
N SER A 666 12.80 4.12 19.33
CA SER A 666 13.11 3.51 20.62
C SER A 666 11.83 2.94 21.20
N LEU A 667 11.78 1.62 21.31
CA LEU A 667 10.65 0.88 21.89
C LEU A 667 10.93 0.59 23.35
N GLY A 668 10.69 1.56 24.22
CA GLY A 668 10.97 1.40 25.65
C GLY A 668 12.43 1.06 25.92
N SER A 669 12.72 -0.10 26.50
CA SER A 669 14.09 -0.58 26.72
C SER A 669 14.77 -1.17 25.47
N TYR A 670 14.05 -1.30 24.37
CA TYR A 670 14.60 -1.78 23.11
C TYR A 670 14.93 -0.58 22.23
N SER A 671 16.20 -0.36 21.98
CA SER A 671 16.64 0.49 20.89
C SER A 671 16.79 -0.36 19.64
N ILE A 672 16.00 -0.09 18.63
CA ILE A 672 16.26 -0.66 17.31
C ILE A 672 17.57 -0.05 16.84
N PRO A 673 18.60 -0.85 16.58
CA PRO A 673 19.87 -0.33 16.11
C PRO A 673 19.66 0.22 14.70
N THR A 674 19.34 1.49 14.61
CA THR A 674 19.32 2.21 13.35
C THR A 674 20.76 2.53 12.98
N THR A 675 21.49 1.56 12.47
CA THR A 675 22.76 1.82 11.78
C THR A 675 22.52 2.45 10.42
N THR A 676 21.28 2.70 10.08
CA THR A 676 20.89 3.26 8.80
C THR A 676 19.91 4.40 9.03
N SER A 677 20.39 5.58 8.81
CA SER A 677 19.58 6.75 8.59
C SER A 677 18.61 6.50 7.44
N THR A 678 17.36 6.62 7.71
CA THR A 678 16.31 6.45 6.72
C THR A 678 15.87 7.81 6.23
N ALA A 679 16.45 8.31 5.17
CA ALA A 679 15.74 9.27 4.35
C ALA A 679 14.74 8.51 3.50
N LEU A 680 13.55 8.98 3.45
CA LEU A 680 12.43 8.26 2.92
C LEU A 680 11.90 9.03 1.74
N GLY A 681 11.89 8.38 0.60
CA GLY A 681 11.26 8.85 -0.59
C GLY A 681 11.83 10.13 -1.17
N ALA A 682 12.73 9.99 -2.11
CA ALA A 682 13.05 11.10 -2.98
C ALA A 682 11.95 11.22 -4.04
N SER A 683 11.25 12.35 -4.08
CA SER A 683 10.32 12.63 -5.15
C SER A 683 11.05 12.91 -6.46
N ALA A 684 10.54 12.35 -7.56
CA ALA A 684 11.04 12.63 -8.89
C ALA A 684 10.31 13.85 -9.47
N HIS A 685 11.08 14.76 -10.07
CA HIS A 685 10.57 15.98 -10.68
C HIS A 685 11.21 16.21 -12.04
N ALA A 686 10.51 16.91 -12.92
CA ALA A 686 11.01 17.30 -14.23
C ALA A 686 10.61 18.75 -14.56
N PHE A 687 11.53 19.47 -15.17
CA PHE A 687 11.33 20.82 -15.67
C PHE A 687 11.84 20.91 -17.09
N CYS A 688 11.18 21.69 -17.93
CA CYS A 688 11.55 21.89 -19.32
C CYS A 688 12.09 23.30 -19.56
N LEU A 689 13.18 23.38 -20.29
CA LEU A 689 13.73 24.63 -20.78
C LEU A 689 13.20 24.87 -22.22
N PRO A 690 12.93 26.11 -22.58
CA PRO A 690 12.47 26.45 -23.92
C PRO A 690 13.59 26.35 -24.97
N SER A 691 13.20 26.48 -26.21
CA SER A 691 14.09 26.29 -27.38
C SER A 691 15.25 27.29 -27.48
N ASP A 692 15.21 28.44 -26.81
CA ASP A 692 16.30 29.40 -26.78
C ASP A 692 17.54 28.93 -26.02
N ALA A 693 17.42 27.86 -25.24
CA ALA A 693 18.53 27.19 -24.59
C ALA A 693 19.38 26.32 -25.53
N PHE A 694 18.97 26.09 -26.78
CA PHE A 694 19.75 25.35 -27.78
C PHE A 694 20.83 26.19 -28.47
N GLY A 695 21.87 25.52 -28.96
CA GLY A 695 22.96 26.15 -29.72
C GLY A 695 23.83 27.09 -28.91
N LYS A 696 23.86 26.95 -27.59
CA LYS A 696 24.64 27.81 -26.68
C LYS A 696 25.93 27.14 -26.25
N GLU A 697 27.01 27.90 -26.25
CA GLU A 697 28.28 27.44 -25.66
C GLU A 697 28.16 27.18 -24.16
N LYS A 698 27.25 27.91 -23.50
CA LYS A 698 26.97 27.73 -22.08
C LYS A 698 25.49 27.95 -21.78
N VAL A 699 24.92 26.97 -21.10
CA VAL A 699 23.62 27.04 -20.41
C VAL A 699 23.89 26.81 -18.94
N SER A 700 23.37 27.68 -18.09
CA SER A 700 23.44 27.55 -16.63
C SER A 700 22.02 27.20 -16.15
N VAL A 701 21.90 26.10 -15.43
CA VAL A 701 20.65 25.70 -14.76
C VAL A 701 20.89 25.72 -13.26
N ARG A 702 19.93 26.19 -12.48
CA ARG A 702 19.98 26.09 -11.03
C ARG A 702 18.68 25.58 -10.44
N ILE A 703 18.80 24.66 -9.48
CA ILE A 703 17.69 24.16 -8.67
C ILE A 703 17.77 24.93 -7.35
N ARG A 704 16.75 25.71 -7.04
CA ARG A 704 16.75 26.63 -5.90
C ARG A 704 15.40 26.69 -5.18
N PRO A 705 15.33 27.22 -3.93
CA PRO A 705 14.05 27.59 -3.34
C PRO A 705 13.28 28.58 -4.23
N TYR A 706 11.97 28.36 -4.35
CA TYR A 706 11.09 29.22 -5.13
C TYR A 706 10.75 30.50 -4.35
N ASP A 707 10.41 30.32 -3.08
CA ASP A 707 10.03 31.38 -2.14
C ASP A 707 10.65 31.13 -0.75
N THR A 708 10.14 31.80 0.27
CA THR A 708 10.61 31.67 1.64
C THR A 708 9.73 30.77 2.51
N VAL A 709 8.83 30.01 1.92
CA VAL A 709 8.03 29.02 2.63
C VAL A 709 8.91 27.85 3.04
N MET A 710 8.81 27.51 4.31
CA MET A 710 9.62 26.47 4.95
C MET A 710 8.75 25.32 5.40
N SER A 711 9.31 24.12 5.32
CA SER A 711 8.81 22.98 6.10
C SER A 711 9.69 22.80 7.32
N ALA A 712 9.09 22.51 8.44
CA ALA A 712 9.78 22.20 9.67
C ALA A 712 9.58 20.73 10.03
N LEU A 713 10.65 20.13 10.54
CA LEU A 713 10.61 18.85 11.23
C LEU A 713 10.79 19.09 12.73
N PRO A 714 9.78 19.53 13.43
CA PRO A 714 9.73 19.36 14.87
C PRO A 714 9.06 18.04 15.18
N ALA A 715 8.98 17.73 16.44
CA ALA A 715 8.27 16.61 16.98
C ALA A 715 6.80 16.52 16.55
N VAL A 716 6.22 17.57 16.05
CA VAL A 716 4.90 17.57 15.42
C VAL A 716 5.08 18.13 14.02
N PHE A 717 4.76 17.35 13.02
CA PHE A 717 4.72 17.87 11.66
C PHE A 717 3.54 18.83 11.55
N THR A 718 3.85 20.10 11.60
CA THR A 718 2.82 21.17 11.57
C THR A 718 2.52 21.68 10.16
N GLY A 719 3.14 21.07 9.13
CA GLY A 719 3.01 21.53 7.77
C GLY A 719 3.97 22.65 7.40
N GLU A 720 3.58 23.48 6.47
CA GLU A 720 4.35 24.62 6.01
C GLU A 720 4.34 25.77 7.03
N ILE A 721 5.48 26.38 7.19
CA ILE A 721 5.67 27.56 8.05
C ILE A 721 5.93 28.76 7.15
N GLU A 722 5.12 29.80 7.32
CA GLU A 722 5.29 31.04 6.58
C GLU A 722 6.63 31.76 6.91
N ASN A 723 6.99 32.73 6.10
CA ASN A 723 8.22 33.49 6.06
C ASN A 723 8.82 33.96 7.40
N SER A 724 8.02 34.10 8.44
CA SER A 724 8.47 34.55 9.75
C SER A 724 9.35 33.55 10.50
N ALA A 725 9.46 32.30 10.03
CA ALA A 725 10.25 31.26 10.69
C ALA A 725 11.75 31.31 10.33
N VAL A 726 12.12 32.00 9.24
CA VAL A 726 13.51 32.13 8.80
C VAL A 726 13.94 33.58 8.84
N THR A 727 14.97 33.84 9.60
CA THR A 727 15.63 35.15 9.68
C THR A 727 17.02 35.08 9.11
N GLU A 728 17.62 36.24 8.77
CA GLU A 728 19.00 36.35 8.28
C GLU A 728 20.02 35.63 9.19
N HIS A 729 19.71 35.48 10.48
CA HIS A 729 20.58 34.87 11.48
C HIS A 729 20.10 33.48 11.93
N SER A 730 19.26 32.82 11.15
CA SER A 730 18.75 31.48 11.50
C SER A 730 19.85 30.44 11.37
N ASP A 731 20.28 29.89 12.50
CA ASP A 731 21.29 28.81 12.57
C ASP A 731 20.69 27.42 12.35
N ILE A 732 19.43 27.34 11.93
CA ILE A 732 18.74 26.08 11.67
C ILE A 732 19.46 25.35 10.54
N SER A 733 19.98 24.18 10.84
CA SER A 733 20.64 23.33 9.84
C SER A 733 19.63 22.60 9.00
N ASP A 734 19.84 22.59 7.70
CA ASP A 734 19.14 21.71 6.78
C ASP A 734 20.12 20.74 6.12
N ASN A 735 19.56 19.71 5.55
CA ASN A 735 20.27 18.75 4.74
C ASN A 735 19.40 18.42 3.54
N VAL A 736 19.77 18.94 2.39
CA VAL A 736 19.07 18.68 1.13
C VAL A 736 19.93 17.76 0.28
N SER A 737 19.34 16.68 -0.17
CA SER A 737 20.03 15.67 -0.97
C SER A 737 19.35 15.53 -2.33
N PHE A 738 20.17 15.53 -3.36
CA PHE A 738 19.77 15.35 -4.75
C PHE A 738 20.24 13.98 -5.23
N GLN A 739 19.40 13.30 -5.97
CA GLN A 739 19.70 12.01 -6.59
C GLN A 739 19.29 12.03 -8.06
N ASP A 740 19.99 11.23 -8.85
CA ASP A 740 19.60 10.93 -10.24
C ASP A 740 19.24 12.19 -11.04
N ILE A 741 20.15 13.17 -11.02
CA ILE A 741 19.98 14.39 -11.82
C ILE A 741 20.33 14.07 -13.27
N PHE A 742 19.42 14.33 -14.18
CA PHE A 742 19.62 14.13 -15.62
C PHE A 742 19.22 15.38 -16.40
N ILE A 743 20.07 15.77 -17.32
CA ILE A 743 19.80 16.82 -18.31
C ILE A 743 19.74 16.13 -19.66
N ARG A 744 18.60 16.21 -20.31
CA ARG A 744 18.29 15.55 -21.58
C ARG A 744 17.69 16.53 -22.57
N TYR A 745 17.78 16.21 -23.86
CA TYR A 745 17.15 17.01 -24.91
C TYR A 745 16.40 16.12 -25.90
N ARG A 746 15.49 16.70 -26.60
CA ARG A 746 14.74 16.10 -27.69
C ARG A 746 14.54 17.08 -28.84
#